data_79829742e3a3b57c1f2efc4a3a909f09
#
_entry.id   79829742e3a3b57c1f2efc4a3a909f09
#
_cell.length_a   1.000
_cell.length_b   1.000
_cell.length_c   1.000
_cell.angle_alpha   90.00
_cell.angle_beta   90.00
_cell.angle_gamma   90.00
#
_symmetry.space_group_name_H-M   'P 1'
#
loop_
_entity.id
_entity.type
_entity.pdbx_description
1 polymer ?
#
loop_
_entity_poly.entity_id
_entity_poly.type
_entity_poly.pdbx_seq_one_letter_code
_entity_poly.pdbx_strand_id
1 'polypeptide(L)'
;MSKATTAERALNRKGGTMSRLIKTLFGFYPVLLPLVVVGVVLCAIINSIGATFLQSALQIISESWQSGDWEAAQPKIAQLVTTLACIYGIGILSSLFWNRAMAIVTQGSLEKLREKMFNRMQDLPIRYFDTHQRGDIMSHYTNDIDTLRQMISQSLPNLLMTTIVIVTVFFIMLYYSVWMCLVIVAGVAFMTFMTKLLGSNSARFFIAQQTELGVVEGHIEEVMNGQKVVKAFCHESAAEADFDERNEKLFEVSQKANMYANILMPILMNLGNLLYVLVALAGGIFLALGVPNLSISGMALSIAVVVPFLNMTKQFCGQIGQISQQINAVVMGLAGADRIFELIDEETEADEGYVTLVNAQVNPDTWQLEEADHHTGMWAWKHPHRATGEIEYVPLRGDLVMDNVDFGYTPDHEVLHGVSVFAKPGQKVAFVGATGAGKTTITNLINRFYDIADGKIRYDGINVNKIRKADLRRSLGVVLQDVNLFTGTVMDNIRYGNLDATDEECIAAAKLAGADDFITRLPDGYDTMLTGNGAQLSQGQRQLISIARAAVADPPAMILDEATSSIDTRTEAIVQAGMDKLMEGRTTFVIAHRLSTVRNSDAIICLDHGRIIERGNHDELIAKRGYYYQLYTGAFELE
;
A
#
# COMPACT_ATOMS: atom_id res chain seq x y z
N MET A 1 -6.30 -1.97 -34.31
CA MET A 1 -4.87 -2.17 -33.99
C MET A 1 -4.49 -1.83 -32.53
N SER A 2 -5.35 -1.19 -31.72
CA SER A 2 -5.03 -0.72 -30.36
C SER A 2 -5.08 -1.79 -29.24
N LYS A 3 -5.89 -2.86 -29.36
CA LYS A 3 -6.08 -3.85 -28.28
C LYS A 3 -4.95 -4.88 -28.12
N ALA A 4 -4.29 -5.25 -29.22
CA ALA A 4 -3.15 -6.18 -29.18
C ALA A 4 -1.92 -5.56 -28.52
N THR A 5 -1.65 -4.27 -28.77
CA THR A 5 -0.52 -3.54 -28.19
C THR A 5 -0.63 -3.30 -26.68
N THR A 6 -1.85 -3.21 -26.15
CA THR A 6 -2.07 -3.01 -24.68
C THR A 6 -1.87 -4.33 -23.92
N ALA A 7 -2.33 -5.46 -24.48
CA ALA A 7 -2.11 -6.78 -23.90
C ALA A 7 -0.63 -7.21 -23.95
N GLU A 8 0.08 -6.93 -25.04
CA GLU A 8 1.53 -7.19 -25.15
C GLU A 8 2.36 -6.30 -24.21
N ARG A 9 1.98 -5.03 -24.04
CA ARG A 9 2.62 -4.14 -23.03
C ARG A 9 2.36 -4.63 -21.61
N ALA A 10 1.16 -5.09 -21.30
CA ALA A 10 0.83 -5.66 -19.99
C ALA A 10 1.57 -6.98 -19.71
N LEU A 11 1.76 -7.85 -20.73
CA LEU A 11 2.56 -9.07 -20.61
C LEU A 11 4.06 -8.78 -20.43
N ASN A 12 4.60 -7.83 -21.17
CA ASN A 12 5.99 -7.40 -21.03
C ASN A 12 6.24 -6.70 -19.68
N ARG A 13 5.30 -5.91 -19.17
CA ARG A 13 5.35 -5.30 -17.84
C ARG A 13 5.36 -6.38 -16.75
N LYS A 14 4.48 -7.38 -16.84
CA LYS A 14 4.44 -8.52 -15.91
C LYS A 14 5.73 -9.36 -15.92
N GLY A 15 6.36 -9.54 -17.06
CA GLY A 15 7.67 -10.20 -17.17
C GLY A 15 8.77 -9.41 -16.48
N GLY A 16 8.74 -8.09 -16.57
CA GLY A 16 9.63 -7.19 -15.84
C GLY A 16 9.43 -7.25 -14.32
N THR A 17 8.19 -7.27 -13.86
CA THR A 17 7.84 -7.36 -12.42
C THR A 17 8.29 -8.68 -11.81
N MET A 18 8.09 -9.81 -12.48
CA MET A 18 8.58 -11.13 -12.02
C MET A 18 10.10 -11.14 -11.87
N SER A 19 10.82 -10.66 -12.89
CA SER A 19 12.28 -10.58 -12.85
C SER A 19 12.79 -9.69 -11.73
N ARG A 20 12.15 -8.53 -11.54
CA ARG A 20 12.45 -7.60 -10.45
C ARG A 20 12.19 -8.24 -9.08
N LEU A 21 11.05 -8.91 -8.92
CA LEU A 21 10.70 -9.59 -7.67
C LEU A 21 11.72 -10.67 -7.32
N ILE A 22 12.05 -11.55 -8.27
CA ILE A 22 13.04 -12.59 -8.08
C ILE A 22 14.39 -11.97 -7.70
N LYS A 23 14.84 -10.94 -8.41
CA LYS A 23 16.09 -10.23 -8.10
C LYS A 23 16.07 -9.62 -6.69
N THR A 24 14.95 -9.06 -6.27
CA THR A 24 14.76 -8.49 -4.92
C THR A 24 14.83 -9.57 -3.85
N LEU A 25 14.17 -10.73 -4.05
CA LEU A 25 14.21 -11.86 -3.13
C LEU A 25 15.62 -12.45 -2.98
N PHE A 26 16.33 -12.62 -4.11
CA PHE A 26 17.74 -13.05 -4.08
C PHE A 26 18.64 -12.02 -3.41
N GLY A 27 18.37 -10.72 -3.59
CA GLY A 27 19.07 -9.64 -2.89
C GLY A 27 18.87 -9.67 -1.36
N PHE A 28 17.65 -10.04 -0.90
CA PHE A 28 17.36 -10.16 0.52
C PHE A 28 17.93 -11.42 1.16
N TYR A 29 17.93 -12.54 0.42
CA TYR A 29 18.37 -13.86 0.90
C TYR A 29 19.29 -14.57 -0.10
N PRO A 30 20.52 -14.07 -0.32
CA PRO A 30 21.41 -14.57 -1.38
C PRO A 30 21.91 -16.00 -1.17
N VAL A 31 21.89 -16.51 0.06
CA VAL A 31 22.33 -17.86 0.41
C VAL A 31 21.16 -18.79 0.64
N LEU A 32 20.16 -18.34 1.41
CA LEU A 32 19.06 -19.21 1.85
C LEU A 32 18.12 -19.54 0.70
N LEU A 33 17.83 -18.61 -0.21
CA LEU A 33 16.93 -18.84 -1.34
C LEU A 33 17.47 -19.86 -2.35
N PRO A 34 18.75 -19.82 -2.76
CA PRO A 34 19.35 -20.91 -3.55
C PRO A 34 19.28 -22.28 -2.87
N LEU A 35 19.53 -22.34 -1.56
CA LEU A 35 19.41 -23.61 -0.80
C LEU A 35 17.98 -24.13 -0.78
N VAL A 36 16.98 -23.26 -0.69
CA VAL A 36 15.55 -23.64 -0.83
C VAL A 36 15.29 -24.23 -2.22
N VAL A 37 15.79 -23.59 -3.29
CA VAL A 37 15.65 -24.11 -4.65
C VAL A 37 16.25 -25.49 -4.78
N VAL A 38 17.45 -25.71 -4.26
CA VAL A 38 18.11 -27.05 -4.24
C VAL A 38 17.26 -28.07 -3.46
N GLY A 39 16.71 -27.68 -2.30
CA GLY A 39 15.82 -28.54 -1.52
C GLY A 39 14.54 -28.93 -2.27
N VAL A 40 13.91 -27.98 -2.96
CA VAL A 40 12.72 -28.23 -3.80
C VAL A 40 13.05 -29.16 -4.96
N VAL A 41 14.18 -28.95 -5.66
CA VAL A 41 14.65 -29.80 -6.77
C VAL A 41 14.90 -31.22 -6.27
N LEU A 42 15.61 -31.38 -5.17
CA LEU A 42 15.88 -32.69 -4.57
C LEU A 42 14.59 -33.42 -4.19
N CYS A 43 13.67 -32.72 -3.54
CA CYS A 43 12.36 -33.28 -3.16
C CYS A 43 11.54 -33.69 -4.40
N ALA A 44 11.54 -32.90 -5.47
CA ALA A 44 10.85 -33.19 -6.72
C ALA A 44 11.41 -34.46 -7.41
N ILE A 45 12.73 -34.60 -7.46
CA ILE A 45 13.40 -35.79 -8.01
C ILE A 45 13.04 -37.03 -7.19
N ILE A 46 13.13 -36.97 -5.86
CA ILE A 46 12.81 -38.09 -4.96
C ILE A 46 11.35 -38.50 -5.14
N ASN A 47 10.41 -37.56 -5.26
CA ASN A 47 9.00 -37.86 -5.49
C ASN A 47 8.75 -38.59 -6.85
N SER A 48 9.64 -38.40 -7.82
CA SER A 48 9.52 -38.99 -9.17
C SER A 48 10.06 -40.41 -9.25
N ILE A 49 10.94 -40.83 -8.34
CA ILE A 49 11.69 -42.10 -8.41
C ILE A 49 10.84 -43.31 -7.94
N GLY A 50 9.76 -43.10 -7.20
CA GLY A 50 8.97 -44.23 -6.62
C GLY A 50 8.50 -45.27 -7.65
N ALA A 51 8.16 -44.84 -8.87
CA ALA A 51 7.72 -45.72 -9.94
C ALA A 51 8.85 -46.61 -10.51
N THR A 52 10.11 -46.16 -10.48
CA THR A 52 11.27 -46.94 -10.93
C THR A 52 11.58 -48.07 -9.92
N PHE A 53 11.41 -47.81 -8.64
CA PHE A 53 11.54 -48.86 -7.61
C PHE A 53 10.44 -49.89 -7.70
N LEU A 54 9.19 -49.50 -8.02
CA LEU A 54 8.11 -50.42 -8.29
C LEU A 54 8.43 -51.33 -9.49
N GLN A 55 9.00 -50.79 -10.55
CA GLN A 55 9.45 -51.53 -11.73
C GLN A 55 10.52 -52.56 -11.35
N SER A 56 11.55 -52.16 -10.59
CA SER A 56 12.61 -53.04 -10.14
C SER A 56 12.08 -54.15 -9.25
N ALA A 57 11.15 -53.84 -8.33
CA ALA A 57 10.49 -54.86 -7.48
C ALA A 57 9.69 -55.88 -8.29
N LEU A 58 8.87 -55.42 -9.24
CA LEU A 58 8.08 -56.28 -10.10
C LEU A 58 8.95 -57.16 -11.02
N GLN A 59 10.08 -56.63 -11.45
CA GLN A 59 11.04 -57.40 -12.24
C GLN A 59 11.64 -58.54 -11.41
N ILE A 60 12.13 -58.26 -10.20
CA ILE A 60 12.67 -59.28 -9.28
C ILE A 60 11.62 -60.36 -8.99
N ILE A 61 10.37 -59.99 -8.73
CA ILE A 61 9.26 -60.92 -8.48
C ILE A 61 8.98 -61.77 -9.71
N SER A 62 8.95 -61.19 -10.92
CA SER A 62 8.70 -61.88 -12.17
C SER A 62 9.81 -62.92 -12.49
N GLU A 63 11.07 -62.51 -12.30
CA GLU A 63 12.23 -63.42 -12.50
C GLU A 63 12.22 -64.58 -11.50
N SER A 64 11.91 -64.30 -10.24
CA SER A 64 11.86 -65.34 -9.19
C SER A 64 10.65 -66.28 -9.34
N TRP A 65 9.52 -65.77 -9.84
CA TRP A 65 8.37 -66.60 -10.19
C TRP A 65 8.69 -67.62 -11.30
N GLN A 66 9.44 -67.17 -12.32
CA GLN A 66 9.81 -68.03 -13.45
C GLN A 66 10.88 -69.06 -13.07
N SER A 67 11.84 -68.68 -12.20
CA SER A 67 12.92 -69.57 -11.76
C SER A 67 12.55 -70.44 -10.55
N GLY A 68 11.52 -70.13 -9.78
CA GLY A 68 11.14 -70.79 -8.51
C GLY A 68 12.08 -70.46 -7.35
N ASP A 69 13.10 -69.60 -7.54
CA ASP A 69 14.13 -69.26 -6.54
C ASP A 69 13.75 -68.01 -5.75
N TRP A 70 12.96 -68.19 -4.71
CA TRP A 70 12.54 -67.13 -3.81
C TRP A 70 13.60 -66.77 -2.75
N GLU A 71 14.55 -67.69 -2.44
CA GLU A 71 15.62 -67.39 -1.48
C GLU A 71 16.58 -66.34 -2.03
N ALA A 72 16.85 -66.35 -3.33
CA ALA A 72 17.67 -65.33 -3.99
C ALA A 72 16.96 -63.97 -4.18
N ALA A 73 15.63 -63.94 -4.17
CA ALA A 73 14.83 -62.72 -4.26
C ALA A 73 14.81 -61.93 -2.96
N GLN A 74 14.76 -62.59 -1.82
CA GLN A 74 14.59 -61.95 -0.51
C GLN A 74 15.66 -60.90 -0.21
N PRO A 75 16.98 -61.12 -0.39
CA PRO A 75 18.00 -60.11 -0.11
C PRO A 75 17.92 -58.92 -1.11
N LYS A 76 17.58 -59.18 -2.37
CA LYS A 76 17.45 -58.12 -3.40
C LYS A 76 16.28 -57.19 -3.08
N ILE A 77 15.13 -57.74 -2.67
CA ILE A 77 13.96 -56.94 -2.27
C ILE A 77 14.27 -56.17 -0.97
N ALA A 78 14.92 -56.79 0.01
CA ALA A 78 15.32 -56.11 1.24
C ALA A 78 16.25 -54.94 0.97
N GLN A 79 17.24 -55.10 0.09
CA GLN A 79 18.14 -54.03 -0.34
C GLN A 79 17.37 -52.91 -1.05
N LEU A 80 16.44 -53.24 -1.94
CA LEU A 80 15.62 -52.28 -2.66
C LEU A 80 14.77 -51.44 -1.70
N VAL A 81 14.08 -52.08 -0.76
CA VAL A 81 13.25 -51.42 0.26
C VAL A 81 14.09 -50.53 1.18
N THR A 82 15.27 -51.00 1.62
CA THR A 82 16.17 -50.23 2.47
C THR A 82 16.69 -48.98 1.73
N THR A 83 17.09 -49.13 0.45
CA THR A 83 17.53 -48.02 -0.37
C THR A 83 16.42 -46.97 -0.56
N LEU A 84 15.19 -47.43 -0.86
CA LEU A 84 14.03 -46.54 -1.00
C LEU A 84 13.70 -45.81 0.31
N ALA A 85 13.77 -46.53 1.45
CA ALA A 85 13.54 -45.92 2.76
C ALA A 85 14.57 -44.83 3.08
N CYS A 86 15.86 -45.06 2.76
CA CYS A 86 16.90 -44.04 2.90
C CYS A 86 16.65 -42.83 2.00
N ILE A 87 16.26 -43.02 0.72
CA ILE A 87 15.96 -41.94 -0.22
C ILE A 87 14.76 -41.14 0.28
N TYR A 88 13.69 -41.76 0.70
CA TYR A 88 12.54 -41.04 1.27
C TYR A 88 12.87 -40.34 2.60
N GLY A 89 13.75 -40.91 3.42
CA GLY A 89 14.28 -40.25 4.61
C GLY A 89 14.96 -38.93 4.28
N ILE A 90 15.82 -38.94 3.26
CA ILE A 90 16.46 -37.70 2.73
C ILE A 90 15.38 -36.74 2.19
N GLY A 91 14.36 -37.26 1.49
CA GLY A 91 13.25 -36.46 0.97
C GLY A 91 12.46 -35.75 2.07
N ILE A 92 12.17 -36.46 3.18
CA ILE A 92 11.49 -35.87 4.34
C ILE A 92 12.34 -34.74 4.95
N LEU A 93 13.63 -35.02 5.19
CA LEU A 93 14.55 -33.98 5.72
C LEU A 93 14.65 -32.77 4.80
N SER A 94 14.77 -33.00 3.50
CA SER A 94 14.78 -31.94 2.50
C SER A 94 13.47 -31.14 2.50
N SER A 95 12.32 -31.81 2.61
CA SER A 95 11.01 -31.17 2.68
C SER A 95 10.87 -30.31 3.94
N LEU A 96 11.25 -30.82 5.09
CA LEU A 96 11.26 -30.04 6.35
C LEU A 96 12.16 -28.80 6.26
N PHE A 97 13.35 -28.98 5.68
CA PHE A 97 14.30 -27.87 5.51
C PHE A 97 13.75 -26.78 4.61
N TRP A 98 13.34 -27.12 3.37
CA TRP A 98 12.92 -26.09 2.43
C TRP A 98 11.63 -25.38 2.86
N ASN A 99 10.67 -26.10 3.47
CA ASN A 99 9.45 -25.48 3.98
C ASN A 99 9.75 -24.49 5.11
N ARG A 100 10.63 -24.88 6.07
CA ARG A 100 11.04 -23.99 7.16
C ARG A 100 11.83 -22.78 6.64
N ALA A 101 12.79 -23.00 5.75
CA ALA A 101 13.59 -21.96 5.14
C ALA A 101 12.73 -21.00 4.30
N MET A 102 11.74 -21.54 3.56
CA MET A 102 10.81 -20.72 2.77
C MET A 102 9.91 -19.84 3.65
N ALA A 103 9.50 -20.31 4.81
CA ALA A 103 8.75 -19.50 5.77
C ALA A 103 9.59 -18.30 6.23
N ILE A 104 10.88 -18.50 6.54
CA ILE A 104 11.81 -17.41 6.93
C ILE A 104 11.99 -16.44 5.76
N VAL A 105 12.27 -16.94 4.55
CA VAL A 105 12.44 -16.11 3.35
C VAL A 105 11.18 -15.28 3.09
N THR A 106 10.01 -15.91 3.16
CA THR A 106 8.75 -15.22 2.88
C THR A 106 8.50 -14.11 3.89
N GLN A 107 8.46 -14.43 5.19
CA GLN A 107 8.10 -13.45 6.21
C GLN A 107 9.11 -12.30 6.30
N GLY A 108 10.41 -12.60 6.25
CA GLY A 108 11.42 -11.56 6.28
C GLY A 108 11.52 -10.74 4.98
N SER A 109 11.12 -11.30 3.82
CA SER A 109 10.98 -10.49 2.59
C SER A 109 9.81 -9.53 2.68
N LEU A 110 8.67 -9.97 3.25
CA LEU A 110 7.50 -9.12 3.45
C LEU A 110 7.76 -8.03 4.50
N GLU A 111 8.49 -8.33 5.56
CA GLU A 111 8.96 -7.35 6.53
C GLU A 111 9.74 -6.21 5.85
N LYS A 112 10.79 -6.57 5.10
CA LYS A 112 11.63 -5.61 4.37
C LYS A 112 10.87 -4.82 3.29
N LEU A 113 9.87 -5.44 2.65
CA LEU A 113 9.03 -4.73 1.68
C LEU A 113 8.10 -3.73 2.38
N ARG A 114 7.46 -4.10 3.51
CA ARG A 114 6.64 -3.17 4.30
C ARG A 114 7.47 -1.99 4.81
N GLU A 115 8.68 -2.25 5.30
CA GLU A 115 9.61 -1.21 5.73
C GLU A 115 9.93 -0.25 4.57
N LYS A 116 10.29 -0.78 3.39
CA LYS A 116 10.55 0.05 2.20
C LYS A 116 9.35 0.87 1.76
N MET A 117 8.15 0.26 1.78
CA MET A 117 6.91 0.96 1.43
C MET A 117 6.63 2.07 2.45
N PHE A 118 6.77 1.78 3.74
CA PHE A 118 6.50 2.76 4.80
C PHE A 118 7.48 3.93 4.75
N ASN A 119 8.77 3.66 4.59
CA ASN A 119 9.79 4.70 4.45
C ASN A 119 9.52 5.55 3.20
N ARG A 120 9.21 4.91 2.05
CA ARG A 120 8.85 5.66 0.84
C ARG A 120 7.61 6.53 1.06
N MET A 121 6.58 6.00 1.73
CA MET A 121 5.36 6.73 2.02
C MET A 121 5.61 8.00 2.86
N GLN A 122 6.61 7.99 3.77
CA GLN A 122 6.98 9.19 4.53
C GLN A 122 7.64 10.28 3.66
N ASP A 123 8.29 9.87 2.57
CA ASP A 123 8.99 10.79 1.65
C ASP A 123 8.11 11.30 0.50
N LEU A 124 6.84 10.85 0.41
CA LEU A 124 5.94 11.26 -0.67
C LEU A 124 5.38 12.67 -0.46
N PRO A 125 5.16 13.44 -1.55
CA PRO A 125 4.52 14.75 -1.49
C PRO A 125 3.05 14.62 -1.06
N ILE A 126 2.49 15.66 -0.43
CA ILE A 126 1.08 15.72 -0.02
C ILE A 126 0.14 15.46 -1.20
N ARG A 127 0.51 15.91 -2.41
CA ARG A 127 -0.23 15.64 -3.65
C ARG A 127 -0.59 14.16 -3.83
N TYR A 128 0.30 13.23 -3.44
CA TYR A 128 0.03 11.80 -3.54
C TYR A 128 -1.18 11.41 -2.68
N PHE A 129 -1.24 11.90 -1.43
CA PHE A 129 -2.33 11.61 -0.50
C PHE A 129 -3.65 12.30 -0.85
N ASP A 130 -3.58 13.45 -1.53
CA ASP A 130 -4.76 14.17 -2.00
C ASP A 130 -5.37 13.54 -3.27
N THR A 131 -4.56 12.83 -4.08
CA THR A 131 -5.00 12.20 -5.34
C THR A 131 -5.33 10.71 -5.20
N HIS A 132 -4.92 10.05 -4.12
CA HIS A 132 -5.16 8.64 -3.88
C HIS A 132 -6.08 8.42 -2.67
N GLN A 133 -7.02 7.49 -2.79
CA GLN A 133 -7.89 7.14 -1.67
C GLN A 133 -7.10 6.43 -0.57
N ARG A 134 -7.37 6.74 0.68
CA ARG A 134 -6.70 6.09 1.84
C ARG A 134 -6.88 4.57 1.84
N GLY A 135 -8.04 4.08 1.36
CA GLY A 135 -8.33 2.66 1.22
C GLY A 135 -7.41 1.96 0.21
N ASP A 136 -7.10 2.61 -0.92
CA ASP A 136 -6.18 2.06 -1.93
C ASP A 136 -4.76 1.96 -1.37
N ILE A 137 -4.28 3.00 -0.69
CA ILE A 137 -2.95 2.98 -0.04
C ILE A 137 -2.90 1.87 1.01
N MET A 138 -3.95 1.71 1.82
CA MET A 138 -4.02 0.65 2.84
C MET A 138 -4.06 -0.74 2.22
N SER A 139 -4.69 -0.90 1.04
CA SER A 139 -4.74 -2.16 0.31
C SER A 139 -3.36 -2.69 -0.07
N HIS A 140 -2.37 -1.82 -0.31
CA HIS A 140 -0.98 -2.24 -0.57
C HIS A 140 -0.38 -2.97 0.64
N TYR A 141 -0.70 -2.52 1.89
CA TYR A 141 -0.18 -3.12 3.12
C TYR A 141 -0.94 -4.37 3.57
N THR A 142 -2.16 -4.58 3.08
CA THR A 142 -3.03 -5.70 3.44
C THR A 142 -3.16 -6.71 2.30
N ASN A 143 -3.97 -6.41 1.31
CA ASN A 143 -4.34 -7.35 0.25
C ASN A 143 -3.17 -7.69 -0.67
N ASP A 144 -2.40 -6.68 -1.12
CA ASP A 144 -1.29 -6.89 -2.04
C ASP A 144 -0.15 -7.66 -1.38
N ILE A 145 0.17 -7.34 -0.14
CA ILE A 145 1.15 -8.09 0.67
C ILE A 145 0.68 -9.52 0.90
N ASP A 146 -0.62 -9.79 1.11
CA ASP A 146 -1.12 -11.15 1.33
C ASP A 146 -1.08 -12.00 0.06
N THR A 147 -1.49 -11.45 -1.08
CA THR A 147 -1.37 -12.12 -2.38
C THR A 147 0.08 -12.42 -2.74
N LEU A 148 0.99 -11.48 -2.45
CA LEU A 148 2.43 -11.65 -2.63
C LEU A 148 2.97 -12.75 -1.69
N ARG A 149 2.53 -12.79 -0.44
CA ARG A 149 2.85 -13.84 0.53
C ARG A 149 2.48 -15.21 0.00
N GLN A 150 1.26 -15.38 -0.49
CA GLN A 150 0.78 -16.65 -1.05
C GLN A 150 1.59 -17.07 -2.27
N MET A 151 1.91 -16.13 -3.15
CA MET A 151 2.73 -16.40 -4.34
C MET A 151 4.14 -16.87 -3.95
N ILE A 152 4.82 -16.16 -3.05
CA ILE A 152 6.19 -16.47 -2.63
C ILE A 152 6.23 -17.77 -1.84
N SER A 153 5.36 -17.94 -0.83
CA SER A 153 5.43 -19.08 0.11
C SER A 153 4.99 -20.40 -0.51
N GLN A 154 4.04 -20.37 -1.44
CA GLN A 154 3.39 -21.58 -1.95
C GLN A 154 3.48 -21.71 -3.47
N SER A 155 3.05 -20.68 -4.21
CA SER A 155 2.84 -20.84 -5.65
C SER A 155 4.13 -20.97 -6.43
N LEU A 156 5.15 -20.16 -6.17
CA LEU A 156 6.45 -20.27 -6.85
C LEU A 156 7.18 -21.59 -6.54
N PRO A 157 7.32 -22.03 -5.27
CA PRO A 157 7.93 -23.31 -4.96
C PRO A 157 7.16 -24.50 -5.54
N ASN A 158 5.81 -24.49 -5.44
CA ASN A 158 4.98 -25.55 -6.00
C ASN A 158 5.05 -25.61 -7.52
N LEU A 159 5.06 -24.45 -8.20
CA LEU A 159 5.22 -24.39 -9.65
C LEU A 159 6.56 -24.97 -10.09
N LEU A 160 7.64 -24.62 -9.40
CA LEU A 160 8.98 -25.17 -9.65
C LEU A 160 8.99 -26.69 -9.41
N MET A 161 8.50 -27.15 -8.26
CA MET A 161 8.44 -28.56 -7.92
C MET A 161 7.63 -29.37 -8.94
N THR A 162 6.43 -28.89 -9.27
CA THR A 162 5.53 -29.56 -10.22
C THR A 162 6.14 -29.63 -11.62
N THR A 163 6.78 -28.57 -12.07
CA THR A 163 7.48 -28.52 -13.37
C THR A 163 8.61 -29.58 -13.42
N ILE A 164 9.41 -29.65 -12.36
CA ILE A 164 10.52 -30.63 -12.29
C ILE A 164 9.97 -32.06 -12.25
N VAL A 165 8.90 -32.32 -11.47
CA VAL A 165 8.26 -33.64 -11.43
C VAL A 165 7.74 -34.04 -12.80
N ILE A 166 7.03 -33.15 -13.52
CA ILE A 166 6.52 -33.40 -14.86
C ILE A 166 7.66 -33.76 -15.83
N VAL A 167 8.72 -32.95 -15.84
CA VAL A 167 9.88 -33.18 -16.72
C VAL A 167 10.56 -34.50 -16.37
N THR A 168 10.82 -34.75 -15.11
CA THR A 168 11.50 -35.97 -14.64
C THR A 168 10.67 -37.22 -14.96
N VAL A 169 9.37 -37.22 -14.61
CA VAL A 169 8.49 -38.34 -14.90
C VAL A 169 8.36 -38.60 -16.40
N PHE A 170 8.25 -37.55 -17.20
CA PHE A 170 8.19 -37.68 -18.68
C PHE A 170 9.45 -38.34 -19.24
N PHE A 171 10.65 -37.93 -18.81
CA PHE A 171 11.90 -38.57 -19.24
C PHE A 171 12.02 -40.04 -18.76
N ILE A 172 11.56 -40.35 -17.54
CA ILE A 172 11.49 -41.73 -17.05
C ILE A 172 10.53 -42.57 -17.90
N MET A 173 9.37 -42.04 -18.26
CA MET A 173 8.40 -42.70 -19.14
C MET A 173 8.98 -42.94 -20.53
N LEU A 174 9.66 -41.97 -21.10
CA LEU A 174 10.35 -42.09 -22.41
C LEU A 174 11.46 -43.16 -22.38
N TYR A 175 12.16 -43.27 -21.23
CA TYR A 175 13.18 -44.27 -21.01
C TYR A 175 12.60 -45.72 -21.06
N TYR A 176 11.36 -45.92 -20.51
CA TYR A 176 10.73 -47.23 -20.49
C TYR A 176 9.99 -47.61 -21.77
N SER A 177 9.23 -46.70 -22.41
CA SER A 177 8.51 -47.00 -23.64
C SER A 177 8.10 -45.72 -24.42
N VAL A 178 8.61 -45.57 -25.64
CA VAL A 178 8.24 -44.51 -26.53
C VAL A 178 6.80 -44.65 -27.02
N TRP A 179 6.36 -45.88 -27.34
CA TRP A 179 4.98 -46.12 -27.82
C TRP A 179 3.92 -45.71 -26.80
N MET A 180 4.11 -46.06 -25.55
CA MET A 180 3.18 -45.66 -24.50
C MET A 180 3.23 -44.16 -24.22
N CYS A 181 4.39 -43.49 -24.35
CA CYS A 181 4.52 -42.04 -24.28
C CYS A 181 3.70 -41.32 -25.34
N LEU A 182 3.62 -41.82 -26.59
CA LEU A 182 2.81 -41.20 -27.64
C LEU A 182 1.32 -41.17 -27.26
N VAL A 183 0.81 -42.21 -26.62
CA VAL A 183 -0.58 -42.24 -26.12
C VAL A 183 -0.78 -41.15 -25.06
N ILE A 184 0.18 -40.99 -24.15
CA ILE A 184 0.12 -39.93 -23.10
C ILE A 184 0.18 -38.55 -23.73
N VAL A 185 1.08 -38.29 -24.68
CA VAL A 185 1.19 -36.99 -25.35
C VAL A 185 -0.13 -36.60 -26.03
N ALA A 186 -0.78 -37.57 -26.72
CA ALA A 186 -2.10 -37.35 -27.32
C ALA A 186 -3.17 -37.02 -26.25
N GLY A 187 -3.19 -37.75 -25.13
CA GLY A 187 -4.12 -37.52 -24.03
C GLY A 187 -3.90 -36.17 -23.35
N VAL A 188 -2.64 -35.79 -23.14
CA VAL A 188 -2.28 -34.49 -22.56
C VAL A 188 -2.67 -33.33 -23.49
N ALA A 189 -2.46 -33.48 -24.80
CA ALA A 189 -2.92 -32.49 -25.78
C ALA A 189 -4.44 -32.29 -25.69
N PHE A 190 -5.20 -33.40 -25.54
CA PHE A 190 -6.64 -33.34 -25.34
C PHE A 190 -7.02 -32.71 -23.98
N MET A 191 -6.34 -33.05 -22.90
CA MET A 191 -6.55 -32.41 -21.58
C MET A 191 -6.27 -30.92 -21.63
N THR A 192 -5.19 -30.48 -22.29
CA THR A 192 -4.83 -29.07 -22.44
C THR A 192 -5.89 -28.32 -23.26
N PHE A 193 -6.41 -28.95 -24.33
CA PHE A 193 -7.50 -28.38 -25.11
C PHE A 193 -8.77 -28.20 -24.27
N MET A 194 -9.16 -29.19 -23.47
CA MET A 194 -10.31 -29.10 -22.57
C MET A 194 -10.11 -28.05 -21.46
N THR A 195 -8.91 -27.97 -20.89
CA THR A 195 -8.57 -26.94 -19.90
C THR A 195 -8.70 -25.53 -20.48
N LYS A 196 -8.23 -25.33 -21.72
CA LYS A 196 -8.34 -24.03 -22.40
C LYS A 196 -9.81 -23.68 -22.69
N LEU A 197 -10.60 -24.63 -23.14
CA LEU A 197 -12.01 -24.43 -23.46
C LEU A 197 -12.84 -24.07 -22.21
N LEU A 198 -12.71 -24.82 -21.14
CA LEU A 198 -13.46 -24.60 -19.90
C LEU A 198 -12.91 -23.42 -19.08
N GLY A 199 -11.59 -23.29 -19.02
CA GLY A 199 -10.92 -22.23 -18.26
C GLY A 199 -11.16 -20.85 -18.81
N SER A 200 -11.28 -20.68 -20.13
CA SER A 200 -11.59 -19.38 -20.73
C SER A 200 -12.99 -18.87 -20.35
N ASN A 201 -13.97 -19.78 -20.27
CA ASN A 201 -15.32 -19.46 -19.84
C ASN A 201 -15.37 -19.15 -18.34
N SER A 202 -14.66 -19.93 -17.52
CA SER A 202 -14.53 -19.69 -16.09
C SER A 202 -13.95 -18.29 -15.83
N ALA A 203 -12.82 -17.93 -16.47
CA ALA A 203 -12.18 -16.63 -16.32
C ALA A 203 -13.11 -15.47 -16.68
N ARG A 204 -13.88 -15.60 -17.76
CA ARG A 204 -14.86 -14.57 -18.17
C ARG A 204 -15.93 -14.33 -17.10
N PHE A 205 -16.48 -15.40 -16.54
CA PHE A 205 -17.53 -15.28 -15.52
C PHE A 205 -16.96 -14.83 -14.17
N PHE A 206 -15.72 -15.19 -13.82
CA PHE A 206 -15.08 -14.66 -12.61
C PHE A 206 -14.83 -13.15 -12.69
N ILE A 207 -14.45 -12.62 -13.87
CA ILE A 207 -14.32 -11.17 -14.06
C ILE A 207 -15.69 -10.50 -13.90
N ALA A 208 -16.74 -11.06 -14.48
CA ALA A 208 -18.10 -10.53 -14.31
C ALA A 208 -18.56 -10.58 -12.85
N GLN A 209 -18.32 -11.69 -12.15
CA GLN A 209 -18.60 -11.84 -10.72
C GLN A 209 -17.90 -10.76 -9.88
N GLN A 210 -16.60 -10.49 -10.15
CA GLN A 210 -15.85 -9.48 -9.41
C GLN A 210 -16.41 -8.07 -9.66
N THR A 211 -16.88 -7.80 -10.87
CA THR A 211 -17.53 -6.52 -11.21
C THR A 211 -18.85 -6.35 -10.45
N GLU A 212 -19.73 -7.36 -10.47
CA GLU A 212 -21.02 -7.29 -9.77
C GLU A 212 -20.84 -7.29 -8.24
N LEU A 213 -19.82 -7.99 -7.72
CA LEU A 213 -19.47 -7.95 -6.29
C LEU A 213 -19.11 -6.52 -5.88
N GLY A 214 -18.27 -5.82 -6.66
CA GLY A 214 -17.93 -4.42 -6.38
C GLY A 214 -19.16 -3.49 -6.41
N VAL A 215 -20.17 -3.76 -7.26
CA VAL A 215 -21.43 -2.99 -7.28
C VAL A 215 -22.23 -3.23 -5.99
N VAL A 216 -22.31 -4.49 -5.53
CA VAL A 216 -23.03 -4.84 -4.28
C VAL A 216 -22.29 -4.25 -3.07
N GLU A 217 -20.96 -4.37 -2.99
CA GLU A 217 -20.15 -3.83 -1.90
C GLU A 217 -20.28 -2.30 -1.82
N GLY A 218 -20.19 -1.59 -2.95
CA GLY A 218 -20.39 -0.14 -3.00
C GLY A 218 -21.77 0.29 -2.55
N HIS A 219 -22.82 -0.46 -2.91
CA HIS A 219 -24.19 -0.19 -2.45
C HIS A 219 -24.34 -0.43 -0.94
N ILE A 220 -23.74 -1.50 -0.40
CA ILE A 220 -23.73 -1.76 1.05
C ILE A 220 -23.06 -0.60 1.79
N GLU A 221 -21.91 -0.13 1.30
CA GLU A 221 -21.20 1.01 1.89
C GLU A 221 -22.04 2.28 1.86
N GLU A 222 -22.69 2.59 0.73
CA GLU A 222 -23.59 3.72 0.58
C GLU A 222 -24.76 3.67 1.59
N VAL A 223 -25.44 2.55 1.68
CA VAL A 223 -26.58 2.35 2.60
C VAL A 223 -26.11 2.39 4.06
N MET A 224 -24.97 1.78 4.39
CA MET A 224 -24.39 1.85 5.75
C MET A 224 -24.09 3.29 6.17
N ASN A 225 -23.46 4.07 5.31
CA ASN A 225 -23.17 5.47 5.56
C ASN A 225 -24.45 6.31 5.65
N GLY A 226 -25.43 6.00 4.82
CA GLY A 226 -26.74 6.64 4.77
C GLY A 226 -27.79 6.07 5.74
N GLN A 227 -27.46 5.11 6.62
CA GLN A 227 -28.44 4.36 7.41
C GLN A 227 -29.36 5.26 8.27
N LYS A 228 -28.84 6.38 8.79
CA LYS A 228 -29.65 7.35 9.54
C LYS A 228 -30.74 7.97 8.64
N VAL A 229 -30.43 8.21 7.37
CA VAL A 229 -31.36 8.77 6.39
C VAL A 229 -32.43 7.73 6.04
N VAL A 230 -32.02 6.49 5.74
CA VAL A 230 -32.95 5.38 5.48
C VAL A 230 -33.94 5.23 6.63
N LYS A 231 -33.45 5.24 7.89
CA LYS A 231 -34.30 5.14 9.08
C LYS A 231 -35.21 6.36 9.28
N ALA A 232 -34.69 7.57 9.06
CA ALA A 232 -35.45 8.80 9.24
C ALA A 232 -36.64 8.93 8.28
N PHE A 233 -36.50 8.37 7.07
CA PHE A 233 -37.53 8.38 6.05
C PHE A 233 -38.33 7.07 5.93
N CYS A 234 -38.02 6.07 6.78
CA CYS A 234 -38.65 4.74 6.80
C CYS A 234 -38.60 4.03 5.43
N HIS A 235 -37.46 4.11 4.75
CA HIS A 235 -37.24 3.55 3.41
C HIS A 235 -36.53 2.19 3.44
N GLU A 236 -36.58 1.44 4.56
CA GLU A 236 -35.90 0.15 4.71
C GLU A 236 -36.32 -0.84 3.61
N SER A 237 -37.61 -0.97 3.37
CA SER A 237 -38.13 -1.92 2.37
C SER A 237 -37.71 -1.56 0.95
N ALA A 238 -37.50 -0.28 0.64
CA ALA A 238 -37.02 0.15 -0.66
C ALA A 238 -35.53 -0.16 -0.81
N ALA A 239 -34.74 0.06 0.25
CA ALA A 239 -33.32 -0.30 0.28
C ALA A 239 -33.10 -1.81 0.19
N GLU A 240 -33.93 -2.63 0.86
CA GLU A 240 -33.92 -4.09 0.76
C GLU A 240 -34.22 -4.54 -0.68
N ALA A 241 -35.24 -3.96 -1.34
CA ALA A 241 -35.59 -4.32 -2.71
C ALA A 241 -34.47 -3.96 -3.73
N ASP A 242 -33.81 -2.82 -3.58
CA ASP A 242 -32.66 -2.44 -4.43
C ASP A 242 -31.44 -3.35 -4.18
N PHE A 243 -31.19 -3.72 -2.92
CA PHE A 243 -30.17 -4.71 -2.58
C PHE A 243 -30.47 -6.08 -3.21
N ASP A 244 -31.71 -6.56 -3.11
CA ASP A 244 -32.12 -7.86 -3.66
C ASP A 244 -31.93 -7.92 -5.18
N GLU A 245 -32.26 -6.84 -5.91
CA GLU A 245 -32.04 -6.78 -7.37
C GLU A 245 -30.55 -6.90 -7.72
N ARG A 246 -29.68 -6.20 -6.99
CA ARG A 246 -28.22 -6.25 -7.21
C ARG A 246 -27.63 -7.60 -6.81
N ASN A 247 -28.10 -8.16 -5.70
CA ASN A 247 -27.66 -9.46 -5.19
C ASN A 247 -28.09 -10.61 -6.12
N GLU A 248 -29.27 -10.53 -6.75
CA GLU A 248 -29.70 -11.52 -7.73
C GLU A 248 -28.81 -11.50 -8.98
N LYS A 249 -28.40 -10.32 -9.47
CA LYS A 249 -27.42 -10.21 -10.56
C LYS A 249 -26.07 -10.83 -10.19
N LEU A 250 -25.59 -10.55 -8.98
CA LEU A 250 -24.37 -11.17 -8.45
C LEU A 250 -24.51 -12.68 -8.35
N PHE A 251 -25.67 -13.19 -7.87
CA PHE A 251 -25.96 -14.61 -7.79
C PHE A 251 -25.88 -15.30 -9.15
N GLU A 252 -26.53 -14.74 -10.19
CA GLU A 252 -26.52 -15.32 -11.54
C GLU A 252 -25.09 -15.47 -12.12
N VAL A 253 -24.25 -14.43 -12.00
CA VAL A 253 -22.88 -14.50 -12.53
C VAL A 253 -21.99 -15.37 -11.66
N SER A 254 -22.16 -15.35 -10.33
CA SER A 254 -21.43 -16.17 -9.38
C SER A 254 -21.73 -17.65 -9.56
N GLN A 255 -23.00 -18.00 -9.78
CA GLN A 255 -23.42 -19.37 -10.08
C GLN A 255 -22.71 -19.91 -11.33
N LYS A 256 -22.70 -19.11 -12.42
CA LYS A 256 -22.03 -19.50 -13.67
C LYS A 256 -20.51 -19.61 -13.48
N ALA A 257 -19.90 -18.64 -12.81
CA ALA A 257 -18.46 -18.65 -12.51
C ALA A 257 -18.04 -19.91 -11.75
N ASN A 258 -18.74 -20.19 -10.65
CA ASN A 258 -18.47 -21.36 -9.81
C ASN A 258 -18.80 -22.68 -10.49
N MET A 259 -19.87 -22.73 -11.33
CA MET A 259 -20.19 -23.92 -12.11
C MET A 259 -19.03 -24.31 -13.02
N TYR A 260 -18.49 -23.38 -13.81
CA TYR A 260 -17.36 -23.67 -14.70
C TYR A 260 -16.08 -23.99 -13.92
N ALA A 261 -15.82 -23.32 -12.82
CA ALA A 261 -14.63 -23.59 -11.99
C ALA A 261 -14.70 -24.97 -11.33
N ASN A 262 -15.84 -25.32 -10.73
CA ASN A 262 -16.00 -26.57 -10.00
C ASN A 262 -16.12 -27.80 -10.90
N ILE A 263 -16.56 -27.65 -12.16
CA ILE A 263 -16.61 -28.74 -13.14
C ILE A 263 -15.21 -29.04 -13.70
N LEU A 264 -14.28 -28.07 -13.76
CA LEU A 264 -12.98 -28.24 -14.39
C LEU A 264 -12.15 -29.36 -13.72
N MET A 265 -12.05 -29.36 -12.39
CA MET A 265 -11.25 -30.36 -11.66
C MET A 265 -11.77 -31.79 -11.81
N PRO A 266 -13.07 -32.09 -11.60
CA PRO A 266 -13.62 -33.42 -11.87
C PRO A 266 -13.43 -33.90 -13.32
N ILE A 267 -13.56 -33.00 -14.30
CA ILE A 267 -13.31 -33.36 -15.71
C ILE A 267 -11.85 -33.73 -15.92
N LEU A 268 -10.89 -32.93 -15.42
CA LEU A 268 -9.46 -33.24 -15.57
C LEU A 268 -9.07 -34.54 -14.85
N MET A 269 -9.61 -34.78 -13.66
CA MET A 269 -9.38 -36.04 -12.93
C MET A 269 -9.92 -37.26 -13.72
N ASN A 270 -11.14 -37.16 -14.26
CA ASN A 270 -11.75 -38.25 -15.02
C ASN A 270 -11.07 -38.45 -16.38
N LEU A 271 -10.62 -37.39 -17.02
CA LEU A 271 -9.76 -37.49 -18.22
C LEU A 271 -8.44 -38.19 -17.90
N GLY A 272 -7.83 -37.90 -16.75
CA GLY A 272 -6.64 -38.63 -16.26
C GLY A 272 -6.91 -40.11 -16.02
N ASN A 273 -8.05 -40.45 -15.43
CA ASN A 273 -8.47 -41.84 -15.27
C ASN A 273 -8.77 -42.55 -16.60
N LEU A 274 -9.42 -41.86 -17.53
CA LEU A 274 -9.65 -42.38 -18.88
C LEU A 274 -8.33 -42.64 -19.60
N LEU A 275 -7.38 -41.70 -19.52
CA LEU A 275 -6.04 -41.85 -20.11
C LEU A 275 -5.31 -43.05 -19.48
N TYR A 276 -5.42 -43.23 -18.17
CA TYR A 276 -4.89 -44.43 -17.47
C TYR A 276 -5.45 -45.71 -18.10
N VAL A 277 -6.77 -45.80 -18.34
CA VAL A 277 -7.40 -46.97 -18.98
C VAL A 277 -6.92 -47.15 -20.43
N LEU A 278 -6.82 -46.07 -21.19
CA LEU A 278 -6.31 -46.10 -22.59
C LEU A 278 -4.87 -46.60 -22.65
N VAL A 279 -4.01 -46.13 -21.73
CA VAL A 279 -2.62 -46.62 -21.63
C VAL A 279 -2.55 -48.06 -21.19
N ALA A 280 -3.43 -48.52 -20.28
CA ALA A 280 -3.52 -49.91 -19.89
C ALA A 280 -3.94 -50.82 -21.03
N LEU A 281 -4.95 -50.41 -21.81
CA LEU A 281 -5.41 -51.11 -23.00
C LEU A 281 -4.31 -51.19 -24.07
N ALA A 282 -3.67 -50.05 -24.38
CA ALA A 282 -2.58 -49.98 -25.33
C ALA A 282 -1.40 -50.89 -24.93
N GLY A 283 -0.99 -50.82 -23.63
CA GLY A 283 0.07 -51.68 -23.11
C GLY A 283 -0.28 -53.17 -23.16
N GLY A 284 -1.54 -53.52 -22.85
CA GLY A 284 -2.05 -54.88 -22.94
C GLY A 284 -2.10 -55.41 -24.37
N ILE A 285 -2.56 -54.58 -25.34
CA ILE A 285 -2.59 -54.91 -26.76
C ILE A 285 -1.17 -55.09 -27.31
N PHE A 286 -0.24 -54.18 -27.01
CA PHE A 286 1.14 -54.29 -27.43
C PHE A 286 1.82 -55.54 -26.89
N LEU A 287 1.49 -55.93 -25.65
CA LEU A 287 1.99 -57.11 -25.00
C LEU A 287 1.43 -58.39 -25.64
N ALA A 288 0.12 -58.43 -25.93
CA ALA A 288 -0.56 -59.57 -26.57
C ALA A 288 -0.11 -59.78 -28.04
N LEU A 289 0.14 -58.70 -28.77
CA LEU A 289 0.62 -58.75 -30.14
C LEU A 289 2.14 -58.94 -30.27
N GLY A 290 2.87 -58.98 -29.17
CA GLY A 290 4.33 -59.14 -29.18
C GLY A 290 5.05 -57.96 -29.84
N VAL A 291 4.50 -56.75 -29.77
CA VAL A 291 5.09 -55.56 -30.40
C VAL A 291 6.46 -55.25 -29.78
N PRO A 292 7.54 -55.10 -30.55
CA PRO A 292 8.85 -54.75 -30.03
C PRO A 292 8.79 -53.41 -29.30
N ASN A 293 9.26 -53.38 -28.04
CA ASN A 293 9.31 -52.13 -27.29
C ASN A 293 10.37 -51.18 -27.87
N LEU A 294 9.93 -50.01 -28.29
CA LEU A 294 10.85 -48.92 -28.61
C LEU A 294 11.15 -48.19 -27.31
N SER A 295 12.31 -48.45 -26.70
CA SER A 295 12.73 -47.85 -25.43
C SER A 295 14.21 -47.53 -25.45
N ILE A 296 14.59 -46.50 -24.68
CA ILE A 296 16.00 -46.12 -24.43
C ILE A 296 16.65 -47.18 -23.52
N SER A 297 15.86 -47.79 -22.63
CA SER A 297 16.32 -48.82 -21.67
C SER A 297 16.70 -50.18 -22.36
N GLY A 298 16.28 -50.43 -23.59
CA GLY A 298 16.45 -51.73 -24.24
C GLY A 298 15.60 -52.83 -23.63
N MET A 299 14.73 -52.57 -22.66
CA MET A 299 13.87 -53.56 -21.97
C MET A 299 12.75 -53.98 -22.91
N ALA A 300 12.46 -55.30 -22.93
CA ALA A 300 11.27 -55.80 -23.59
C ALA A 300 10.01 -55.33 -22.88
N LEU A 301 8.92 -55.14 -23.61
CA LEU A 301 7.64 -54.79 -23.00
C LEU A 301 7.16 -55.99 -22.14
N SER A 302 6.91 -55.71 -20.87
CA SER A 302 6.48 -56.67 -19.87
C SER A 302 5.51 -56.05 -18.88
N ILE A 303 4.83 -56.85 -18.09
CA ILE A 303 3.97 -56.36 -17.00
C ILE A 303 4.77 -55.49 -16.01
N ALA A 304 6.06 -55.80 -15.80
CA ALA A 304 6.96 -55.04 -14.95
C ALA A 304 7.28 -53.62 -15.50
N VAL A 305 7.05 -53.38 -16.79
CA VAL A 305 7.13 -52.06 -17.40
C VAL A 305 5.77 -51.36 -17.44
N VAL A 306 4.70 -52.08 -17.80
CA VAL A 306 3.34 -51.49 -17.96
C VAL A 306 2.78 -50.96 -16.66
N VAL A 307 2.88 -51.73 -15.55
CA VAL A 307 2.27 -51.33 -14.26
C VAL A 307 2.89 -50.07 -13.67
N PRO A 308 4.22 -49.93 -13.58
CA PRO A 308 4.84 -48.65 -13.15
C PRO A 308 4.50 -47.49 -14.08
N PHE A 309 4.43 -47.73 -15.40
CA PHE A 309 4.05 -46.74 -16.39
C PHE A 309 2.64 -46.16 -16.16
N LEU A 310 1.67 -47.03 -15.75
CA LEU A 310 0.33 -46.62 -15.36
C LEU A 310 0.34 -45.68 -14.14
N ASN A 311 1.15 -46.00 -13.12
CA ASN A 311 1.32 -45.13 -11.95
C ASN A 311 1.94 -43.79 -12.33
N MET A 312 2.96 -43.76 -13.19
CA MET A 312 3.55 -42.56 -13.74
C MET A 312 2.53 -41.71 -14.53
N THR A 313 1.65 -42.39 -15.31
CA THR A 313 0.55 -41.71 -16.03
C THR A 313 -0.37 -40.96 -15.08
N LYS A 314 -0.79 -41.61 -13.98
CA LYS A 314 -1.65 -41.01 -12.97
C LYS A 314 -0.96 -39.82 -12.28
N GLN A 315 0.30 -39.99 -11.89
CA GLN A 315 1.10 -38.93 -11.30
C GLN A 315 1.25 -37.71 -12.27
N PHE A 316 1.60 -37.96 -13.53
CA PHE A 316 1.78 -36.95 -14.55
C PHE A 316 0.52 -36.13 -14.80
N CYS A 317 -0.64 -36.78 -14.97
CA CYS A 317 -1.93 -36.12 -15.14
C CYS A 317 -2.33 -35.28 -13.92
N GLY A 318 -2.07 -35.77 -12.70
CA GLY A 318 -2.32 -35.04 -11.47
C GLY A 318 -1.51 -33.73 -11.36
N GLN A 319 -0.25 -33.77 -11.80
CA GLN A 319 0.62 -32.59 -11.80
C GLN A 319 0.16 -31.50 -12.78
N ILE A 320 -0.39 -31.89 -13.95
CA ILE A 320 -0.94 -30.90 -14.92
C ILE A 320 -2.10 -30.11 -14.31
N GLY A 321 -2.97 -30.78 -13.55
CA GLY A 321 -4.05 -30.10 -12.81
C GLY A 321 -3.55 -29.07 -11.80
N GLN A 322 -2.48 -29.39 -11.08
CA GLN A 322 -1.88 -28.51 -10.08
C GLN A 322 -1.27 -27.23 -10.71
N ILE A 323 -0.61 -27.33 -11.88
CA ILE A 323 -0.06 -26.14 -12.57
C ILE A 323 -1.16 -25.10 -12.80
N SER A 324 -2.33 -25.53 -13.27
CA SER A 324 -3.44 -24.61 -13.59
C SER A 324 -3.90 -23.80 -12.37
N GLN A 325 -3.89 -24.39 -11.17
CA GLN A 325 -4.22 -23.68 -9.92
C GLN A 325 -3.13 -22.68 -9.53
N GLN A 326 -1.85 -23.05 -9.68
CA GLN A 326 -0.74 -22.17 -9.32
C GLN A 326 -0.62 -20.93 -10.22
N ILE A 327 -0.97 -21.05 -11.50
CA ILE A 327 -0.92 -19.91 -12.44
C ILE A 327 -1.76 -18.73 -11.96
N ASN A 328 -2.97 -18.96 -11.49
CA ASN A 328 -3.86 -17.90 -11.00
C ASN A 328 -3.25 -17.16 -9.79
N ALA A 329 -2.73 -17.90 -8.83
CA ALA A 329 -2.09 -17.31 -7.65
C ALA A 329 -0.82 -16.51 -8.01
N VAL A 330 -0.05 -16.99 -9.01
CA VAL A 330 1.11 -16.24 -9.53
C VAL A 330 0.67 -14.95 -10.22
N VAL A 331 -0.40 -14.98 -11.03
CA VAL A 331 -0.92 -13.79 -11.72
C VAL A 331 -1.42 -12.74 -10.72
N MET A 332 -2.15 -13.18 -9.67
CA MET A 332 -2.62 -12.28 -8.60
C MET A 332 -1.46 -11.71 -7.78
N GLY A 333 -0.51 -12.54 -7.40
CA GLY A 333 0.67 -12.11 -6.66
C GLY A 333 1.56 -11.14 -7.46
N LEU A 334 1.66 -11.32 -8.79
CA LEU A 334 2.37 -10.37 -9.66
C LEU A 334 1.64 -9.03 -9.76
N ALA A 335 0.32 -9.03 -9.82
CA ALA A 335 -0.45 -7.79 -9.81
C ALA A 335 -0.28 -7.02 -8.50
N GLY A 336 -0.27 -7.72 -7.35
CA GLY A 336 0.06 -7.12 -6.06
C GLY A 336 1.49 -6.61 -6.00
N ALA A 337 2.46 -7.38 -6.50
CA ALA A 337 3.86 -6.95 -6.58
C ALA A 337 4.05 -5.70 -7.46
N ASP A 338 3.33 -5.59 -8.56
CA ASP A 338 3.39 -4.43 -9.47
C ASP A 338 2.94 -3.16 -8.75
N ARG A 339 1.82 -3.21 -8.03
CA ARG A 339 1.32 -2.08 -7.23
C ARG A 339 2.25 -1.71 -6.06
N ILE A 340 2.82 -2.71 -5.38
CA ILE A 340 3.82 -2.49 -4.32
C ILE A 340 5.06 -1.79 -4.88
N PHE A 341 5.54 -2.22 -6.05
CA PHE A 341 6.69 -1.58 -6.69
C PHE A 341 6.35 -0.19 -7.24
N GLU A 342 5.12 0.05 -7.69
CA GLU A 342 4.65 1.37 -8.10
C GLU A 342 4.73 2.37 -6.94
N LEU A 343 4.25 1.98 -5.74
CA LEU A 343 4.40 2.80 -4.53
C LEU A 343 5.87 3.03 -4.15
N ILE A 344 6.73 2.00 -4.24
CA ILE A 344 8.16 2.12 -3.91
C ILE A 344 8.90 3.04 -4.90
N ASP A 345 8.46 3.07 -6.16
CA ASP A 345 9.07 3.85 -7.23
C ASP A 345 8.48 5.26 -7.38
N GLU A 346 7.39 5.58 -6.66
CA GLU A 346 6.77 6.89 -6.70
C GLU A 346 7.79 7.99 -6.37
N GLU A 347 7.68 9.14 -7.03
CA GLU A 347 8.61 10.24 -6.85
C GLU A 347 8.49 10.84 -5.45
N THR A 348 9.63 10.97 -4.78
CA THR A 348 9.72 11.62 -3.46
C THR A 348 9.50 13.13 -3.58
N GLU A 349 9.13 13.75 -2.47
CA GLU A 349 9.02 15.19 -2.41
C GLU A 349 10.36 15.86 -2.76
N ALA A 350 10.41 16.60 -3.87
CA ALA A 350 11.61 17.30 -4.28
C ALA A 350 11.94 18.45 -3.31
N ASP A 351 13.16 18.50 -2.83
CA ASP A 351 13.67 19.60 -2.01
C ASP A 351 15.09 20.00 -2.44
N GLU A 352 15.17 21.09 -3.17
CA GLU A 352 16.42 21.70 -3.62
C GLU A 352 16.89 22.84 -2.70
N GLY A 353 16.25 23.01 -1.55
CA GLY A 353 16.57 24.03 -0.56
C GLY A 353 17.95 23.85 0.02
N TYR A 354 18.66 24.94 0.23
CA TYR A 354 20.02 24.96 0.82
C TYR A 354 20.14 25.94 2.00
N VAL A 355 19.14 26.76 2.23
CA VAL A 355 19.03 27.62 3.42
C VAL A 355 18.46 26.79 4.56
N THR A 356 19.10 26.81 5.72
CA THR A 356 18.73 26.02 6.89
C THR A 356 18.37 26.91 8.07
N LEU A 357 17.51 26.41 8.96
CA LEU A 357 17.15 27.06 10.21
C LEU A 357 18.12 26.62 11.31
N VAL A 358 18.73 27.59 11.99
CA VAL A 358 19.70 27.36 13.07
C VAL A 358 19.38 28.17 14.33
N ASN A 359 19.80 27.68 15.50
CA ASN A 359 19.84 28.50 16.68
C ASN A 359 20.88 29.62 16.47
N ALA A 360 20.55 30.83 16.89
CA ALA A 360 21.40 31.99 16.70
C ALA A 360 21.65 32.72 18.02
N GLN A 361 22.79 33.38 18.10
CA GLN A 361 23.12 34.31 19.17
C GLN A 361 23.73 35.58 18.58
N VAL A 362 23.65 36.67 19.31
CA VAL A 362 24.30 37.94 18.92
C VAL A 362 25.73 37.90 19.48
N ASN A 363 26.73 37.99 18.59
CA ASN A 363 28.10 38.11 19.00
C ASN A 363 28.28 39.49 19.68
N PRO A 364 28.73 39.53 20.95
CA PRO A 364 28.84 40.78 21.73
C PRO A 364 29.87 41.75 21.17
N ASP A 365 30.88 41.25 20.43
CA ASP A 365 31.94 42.12 19.87
C ASP A 365 31.61 42.73 18.52
N THR A 366 30.89 41.95 17.66
CA THR A 366 30.56 42.36 16.28
C THR A 366 29.12 42.83 16.11
N TRP A 367 28.26 42.53 17.08
CA TRP A 367 26.79 42.77 17.01
C TRP A 367 26.14 42.06 15.83
N GLN A 368 26.78 41.02 15.27
CA GLN A 368 26.24 40.20 14.20
C GLN A 368 25.66 38.93 14.75
N LEU A 369 24.68 38.37 14.02
CA LEU A 369 24.15 37.02 14.34
C LEU A 369 25.16 35.97 13.92
N GLU A 370 25.37 34.99 14.80
CA GLU A 370 26.16 33.78 14.55
C GLU A 370 25.39 32.55 15.02
N GLU A 371 25.76 31.41 14.48
CA GLU A 371 25.17 30.11 14.83
C GLU A 371 25.54 29.72 16.25
N ALA A 372 24.58 29.23 17.03
CA ALA A 372 24.79 28.72 18.38
C ALA A 372 24.57 27.19 18.42
N ASP A 373 25.43 26.49 19.15
CA ASP A 373 25.36 25.02 19.32
C ASP A 373 24.30 24.56 20.33
N HIS A 374 23.60 25.51 20.95
CA HIS A 374 22.60 25.24 21.98
C HIS A 374 21.31 26.06 21.73
N HIS A 375 20.23 25.67 22.39
CA HIS A 375 18.98 26.39 22.30
C HIS A 375 19.08 27.76 22.99
N THR A 376 18.94 28.83 22.20
CA THR A 376 19.07 30.24 22.65
C THR A 376 17.72 30.95 22.74
N GLY A 377 16.64 30.34 22.26
CA GLY A 377 15.35 31.00 22.05
C GLY A 377 15.34 31.97 20.86
N MET A 378 16.45 32.10 20.13
CA MET A 378 16.56 32.93 18.92
C MET A 378 16.92 32.06 17.72
N TRP A 379 16.21 32.24 16.64
CA TRP A 379 16.39 31.50 15.39
C TRP A 379 16.84 32.40 14.25
N ALA A 380 17.68 31.89 13.36
CA ALA A 380 18.09 32.57 12.14
C ALA A 380 18.17 31.61 10.95
N TRP A 381 17.95 32.14 9.77
CA TRP A 381 18.20 31.48 8.51
C TRP A 381 19.71 31.57 8.19
N LYS A 382 20.38 30.43 8.10
CA LYS A 382 21.74 30.30 7.59
C LYS A 382 21.66 30.25 6.06
N HIS A 383 21.94 31.38 5.41
CA HIS A 383 21.83 31.56 3.98
C HIS A 383 23.20 31.63 3.31
N PRO A 384 23.74 30.51 2.80
CA PRO A 384 24.97 30.54 2.02
C PRO A 384 24.70 31.14 0.63
N HIS A 385 25.40 32.21 0.30
CA HIS A 385 25.33 32.83 -1.03
C HIS A 385 26.19 32.04 -2.02
N ARG A 386 25.54 31.27 -2.93
CA ARG A 386 26.25 30.41 -3.90
C ARG A 386 27.24 31.13 -4.81
N ALA A 387 27.06 32.45 -5.03
CA ALA A 387 27.92 33.25 -5.89
C ALA A 387 29.21 33.73 -5.20
N THR A 388 29.15 34.09 -3.91
CA THR A 388 30.27 34.65 -3.15
C THR A 388 30.89 33.65 -2.16
N GLY A 389 30.14 32.60 -1.79
CA GLY A 389 30.53 31.67 -0.74
C GLY A 389 30.34 32.21 0.68
N GLU A 390 29.86 33.42 0.84
CA GLU A 390 29.57 34.05 2.12
C GLU A 390 28.32 33.47 2.76
N ILE A 391 28.30 33.35 4.09
CA ILE A 391 27.15 32.89 4.87
C ILE A 391 26.53 34.15 5.51
N GLU A 392 25.28 34.41 5.21
CA GLU A 392 24.46 35.44 5.84
C GLU A 392 23.53 34.78 6.88
N TYR A 393 23.44 35.35 8.07
CA TYR A 393 22.46 34.95 9.09
C TYR A 393 21.32 35.97 9.12
N VAL A 394 20.15 35.58 8.61
CA VAL A 394 18.94 36.43 8.58
C VAL A 394 18.06 36.04 9.78
N PRO A 395 17.72 36.99 10.68
CA PRO A 395 16.90 36.66 11.84
C PRO A 395 15.52 36.16 11.41
N LEU A 396 15.03 35.11 12.04
CA LEU A 396 13.69 34.60 11.82
C LEU A 396 12.67 35.54 12.50
N ARG A 397 11.90 36.28 11.71
CA ARG A 397 10.90 37.28 12.18
C ARG A 397 9.48 36.96 11.77
N GLY A 398 9.30 36.14 10.74
CA GLY A 398 7.99 35.84 10.18
C GLY A 398 7.46 36.86 9.18
N ASP A 399 8.33 37.58 8.47
CA ASP A 399 7.94 38.43 7.34
C ASP A 399 7.64 37.58 6.11
N LEU A 400 6.39 37.54 5.66
CA LEU A 400 5.99 36.72 4.52
C LEU A 400 5.40 37.58 3.39
N VAL A 401 5.93 37.38 2.19
CA VAL A 401 5.51 38.04 0.98
C VAL A 401 5.22 37.04 -0.11
N MET A 402 3.99 36.99 -0.57
CA MET A 402 3.59 36.36 -1.84
C MET A 402 3.45 37.47 -2.89
N ASP A 403 4.04 37.31 -4.06
CA ASP A 403 4.10 38.31 -5.11
C ASP A 403 3.66 37.71 -6.45
N ASN A 404 2.49 38.11 -6.91
CA ASN A 404 1.86 37.73 -8.19
C ASN A 404 1.87 36.20 -8.40
N VAL A 405 1.31 35.43 -7.44
CA VAL A 405 1.33 33.96 -7.45
C VAL A 405 0.13 33.44 -8.22
N ASP A 406 0.43 32.62 -9.23
CA ASP A 406 -0.53 31.79 -9.95
C ASP A 406 -0.34 30.31 -9.56
N PHE A 407 -1.44 29.59 -9.35
CA PHE A 407 -1.36 28.20 -8.92
C PHE A 407 -2.61 27.40 -9.29
N GLY A 408 -2.40 26.13 -9.71
CA GLY A 408 -3.42 25.10 -9.90
C GLY A 408 -2.93 23.74 -9.43
N TYR A 409 -3.81 22.92 -8.84
CA TYR A 409 -3.50 21.54 -8.44
C TYR A 409 -3.29 20.63 -9.65
N THR A 410 -3.92 20.96 -10.78
CA THR A 410 -3.74 20.31 -12.09
C THR A 410 -3.38 21.36 -13.15
N PRO A 411 -2.65 21.00 -14.20
CA PRO A 411 -2.25 21.97 -15.25
C PRO A 411 -3.42 22.66 -15.96
N ASP A 412 -4.60 21.99 -15.98
CA ASP A 412 -5.78 22.48 -16.72
C ASP A 412 -6.72 23.31 -15.85
N HIS A 413 -6.47 23.43 -14.55
CA HIS A 413 -7.36 24.15 -13.62
C HIS A 413 -6.56 25.01 -12.64
N GLU A 414 -6.45 26.30 -12.96
CA GLU A 414 -5.88 27.30 -12.05
C GLU A 414 -6.89 27.64 -10.94
N VAL A 415 -6.38 27.74 -9.71
CA VAL A 415 -7.14 28.03 -8.48
C VAL A 415 -6.81 29.42 -7.95
N LEU A 416 -5.58 29.90 -8.11
CA LEU A 416 -5.15 31.24 -7.72
C LEU A 416 -4.64 31.98 -8.93
N HIS A 417 -4.99 33.27 -9.03
CA HIS A 417 -4.69 34.13 -10.17
C HIS A 417 -4.07 35.46 -9.70
N GLY A 418 -2.74 35.63 -9.86
CA GLY A 418 -2.00 36.84 -9.56
C GLY A 418 -2.12 37.29 -8.10
N VAL A 419 -2.12 36.31 -7.14
CA VAL A 419 -2.34 36.60 -5.72
C VAL A 419 -1.10 37.22 -5.09
N SER A 420 -1.27 38.40 -4.48
CA SER A 420 -0.20 39.10 -3.74
C SER A 420 -0.62 39.36 -2.29
N VAL A 421 0.12 38.77 -1.35
CA VAL A 421 -0.12 38.86 0.10
C VAL A 421 1.15 39.36 0.79
N PHE A 422 0.99 40.25 1.74
CA PHE A 422 2.08 40.80 2.55
C PHE A 422 1.70 40.72 4.02
N ALA A 423 2.53 40.08 4.83
CA ALA A 423 2.38 40.00 6.26
C ALA A 423 3.68 40.40 6.94
N LYS A 424 3.64 41.47 7.75
CA LYS A 424 4.79 41.94 8.53
C LYS A 424 4.94 41.09 9.82
N PRO A 425 6.13 41.09 10.41
CA PRO A 425 6.35 40.42 11.68
C PRO A 425 5.31 40.82 12.75
N GLY A 426 4.70 39.83 13.40
CA GLY A 426 3.68 40.02 14.43
C GLY A 426 2.30 40.42 13.92
N GLN A 427 2.08 40.50 12.62
CA GLN A 427 0.80 40.90 12.02
C GLN A 427 -0.16 39.71 11.87
N LYS A 428 -1.43 39.95 12.21
CA LYS A 428 -2.51 38.98 11.99
C LYS A 428 -3.23 39.27 10.67
N VAL A 429 -3.17 38.33 9.74
CA VAL A 429 -3.79 38.42 8.40
C VAL A 429 -4.92 37.42 8.31
N ALA A 430 -6.14 37.89 8.07
CA ALA A 430 -7.32 37.00 7.91
C ALA A 430 -7.69 36.87 6.41
N PHE A 431 -7.90 35.63 5.99
CA PHE A 431 -8.47 35.27 4.69
C PHE A 431 -9.97 35.03 4.81
N VAL A 432 -10.75 35.75 4.01
CA VAL A 432 -12.22 35.70 4.00
C VAL A 432 -12.71 35.47 2.57
N GLY A 433 -13.78 34.73 2.39
CA GLY A 433 -14.37 34.44 1.08
C GLY A 433 -15.16 33.13 1.11
N ALA A 434 -15.93 32.86 0.07
CA ALA A 434 -16.72 31.64 -0.07
C ALA A 434 -15.87 30.37 -0.07
N THR A 435 -16.51 29.21 0.17
CA THR A 435 -15.86 27.91 0.02
C THR A 435 -15.35 27.75 -1.43
N GLY A 436 -14.12 27.29 -1.60
CA GLY A 436 -13.49 27.19 -2.91
C GLY A 436 -12.82 28.48 -3.44
N ALA A 437 -12.88 29.62 -2.70
CA ALA A 437 -12.24 30.87 -3.13
C ALA A 437 -10.69 30.83 -3.14
N GLY A 438 -10.05 29.76 -2.66
CA GLY A 438 -8.59 29.59 -2.67
C GLY A 438 -7.90 29.86 -1.32
N LYS A 439 -8.64 30.04 -0.22
CA LYS A 439 -8.07 30.33 1.12
C LYS A 439 -7.09 29.25 1.60
N THR A 440 -7.51 28.01 1.64
CA THR A 440 -6.66 26.86 2.04
C THR A 440 -5.51 26.62 1.05
N THR A 441 -5.69 26.97 -0.21
CA THR A 441 -4.62 26.88 -1.21
C THR A 441 -3.47 27.83 -0.87
N ILE A 442 -3.77 29.06 -0.43
CA ILE A 442 -2.73 30.01 0.00
C ILE A 442 -1.92 29.43 1.18
N THR A 443 -2.58 28.87 2.19
CA THR A 443 -1.89 28.28 3.35
C THR A 443 -1.08 27.05 2.98
N ASN A 444 -1.54 26.21 2.04
CA ASN A 444 -0.79 25.09 1.50
C ASN A 444 0.49 25.54 0.77
N LEU A 445 0.44 26.67 0.07
CA LEU A 445 1.62 27.24 -0.60
C LEU A 445 2.60 27.88 0.38
N ILE A 446 2.12 28.51 1.46
CA ILE A 446 2.98 29.04 2.53
C ILE A 446 3.76 27.90 3.22
N ASN A 447 3.10 26.76 3.48
CA ASN A 447 3.74 25.54 4.03
C ASN A 447 4.60 24.81 3.00
N ARG A 448 4.58 25.25 1.74
CA ARG A 448 5.24 24.60 0.63
C ARG A 448 4.90 23.10 0.54
N PHE A 449 3.61 22.76 0.76
CA PHE A 449 3.07 21.43 0.43
C PHE A 449 2.96 21.23 -1.07
N TYR A 450 2.85 22.35 -1.79
CA TYR A 450 2.89 22.45 -3.24
C TYR A 450 3.87 23.54 -3.65
N ASP A 451 4.61 23.33 -4.72
CA ASP A 451 5.46 24.36 -5.32
C ASP A 451 4.66 25.17 -6.34
N ILE A 452 4.91 26.49 -6.40
CA ILE A 452 4.21 27.43 -7.30
C ILE A 452 4.72 27.30 -8.74
N ALA A 453 3.81 27.49 -9.69
CA ALA A 453 4.15 27.51 -11.12
C ALA A 453 4.75 28.87 -11.54
N ASP A 454 4.15 29.97 -11.09
CA ASP A 454 4.60 31.36 -11.38
C ASP A 454 4.47 32.24 -10.14
N GLY A 455 5.15 33.40 -10.16
CA GLY A 455 5.24 34.29 -9.02
C GLY A 455 6.39 33.99 -8.07
N LYS A 456 6.37 34.59 -6.88
CA LYS A 456 7.39 34.40 -5.83
C LYS A 456 6.78 34.40 -4.44
N ILE A 457 7.24 33.50 -3.60
CA ILE A 457 6.97 33.53 -2.16
C ILE A 457 8.30 33.73 -1.45
N ARG A 458 8.37 34.73 -0.57
CA ARG A 458 9.55 35.05 0.25
C ARG A 458 9.18 34.99 1.71
N TYR A 459 10.09 34.43 2.50
CA TYR A 459 10.00 34.40 3.95
C TYR A 459 11.26 35.03 4.53
N ASP A 460 11.09 36.08 5.33
CA ASP A 460 12.17 36.95 5.81
C ASP A 460 13.09 37.42 4.67
N GLY A 461 12.50 37.79 3.52
CA GLY A 461 13.23 38.22 2.32
C GLY A 461 13.83 37.10 1.47
N ILE A 462 13.89 35.87 1.97
CA ILE A 462 14.45 34.70 1.28
C ILE A 462 13.36 34.00 0.47
N ASN A 463 13.63 33.66 -0.80
CA ASN A 463 12.70 32.87 -1.60
C ASN A 463 12.53 31.46 -0.96
N VAL A 464 11.29 31.05 -0.69
CA VAL A 464 10.99 29.77 -0.03
C VAL A 464 11.55 28.56 -0.77
N ASN A 465 11.73 28.63 -2.09
CA ASN A 465 12.35 27.56 -2.87
C ASN A 465 13.83 27.33 -2.53
N LYS A 466 14.50 28.33 -1.90
CA LYS A 466 15.89 28.20 -1.42
C LYS A 466 15.95 27.61 -0.01
N ILE A 467 14.86 27.67 0.76
CA ILE A 467 14.78 27.16 2.13
C ILE A 467 14.48 25.67 2.06
N ARG A 468 15.15 24.86 2.88
CA ARG A 468 14.81 23.44 3.00
C ARG A 468 13.39 23.29 3.53
N LYS A 469 12.59 22.42 2.91
CA LYS A 469 11.18 22.23 3.27
C LYS A 469 10.98 21.86 4.74
N ALA A 470 11.84 21.01 5.27
CA ALA A 470 11.80 20.63 6.68
C ALA A 470 12.03 21.83 7.62
N ASP A 471 12.99 22.69 7.29
CA ASP A 471 13.32 23.88 8.08
C ASP A 471 12.25 24.97 7.95
N LEU A 472 11.66 25.12 6.76
CA LEU A 472 10.52 26.02 6.54
C LEU A 472 9.32 25.59 7.41
N ARG A 473 8.94 24.32 7.33
CA ARG A 473 7.81 23.77 8.09
C ARG A 473 8.04 23.80 9.60
N ARG A 474 9.28 23.63 10.05
CA ARG A 474 9.67 23.77 11.46
C ARG A 474 9.49 25.20 11.99
N SER A 475 9.64 26.21 11.12
CA SER A 475 9.46 27.62 11.48
C SER A 475 8.00 28.06 11.49
N LEU A 476 7.06 27.21 11.04
CA LEU A 476 5.64 27.49 10.91
C LEU A 476 4.83 26.59 11.86
N GLY A 477 4.03 27.17 12.72
CA GLY A 477 3.02 26.43 13.49
C GLY A 477 1.74 26.30 12.70
N VAL A 478 1.16 25.09 12.68
CA VAL A 478 -0.08 24.84 11.94
C VAL A 478 -1.14 24.24 12.85
N VAL A 479 -2.31 24.88 12.89
CA VAL A 479 -3.52 24.33 13.49
C VAL A 479 -4.53 24.11 12.38
N LEU A 480 -4.82 22.82 12.10
CA LEU A 480 -5.70 22.42 11.02
C LEU A 480 -7.16 22.36 11.48
N GLN A 481 -8.08 22.50 10.53
CA GLN A 481 -9.52 22.35 10.73
C GLN A 481 -9.85 20.95 11.23
N ASP A 482 -9.35 19.91 10.53
CA ASP A 482 -9.50 18.52 10.91
C ASP A 482 -8.38 18.10 11.85
N VAL A 483 -8.69 18.03 13.14
CA VAL A 483 -7.72 17.62 14.15
C VAL A 483 -7.50 16.12 14.11
N ASN A 484 -6.26 15.73 13.80
CA ASN A 484 -5.82 14.34 13.88
C ASN A 484 -4.95 14.13 15.13
N LEU A 485 -5.41 13.25 16.03
CA LEU A 485 -4.67 12.80 17.20
C LEU A 485 -4.15 11.39 16.96
N PHE A 486 -2.91 11.16 17.36
CA PHE A 486 -2.29 9.85 17.26
C PHE A 486 -2.62 8.97 18.47
N THR A 487 -2.61 7.66 18.25
CA THR A 487 -2.68 6.70 19.38
C THR A 487 -1.45 6.86 20.27
N GLY A 488 -1.67 7.20 21.52
CA GLY A 488 -0.66 7.55 22.51
C GLY A 488 -1.27 8.33 23.65
N THR A 489 -0.47 8.81 24.58
CA THR A 489 -0.96 9.64 25.69
C THR A 489 -1.35 11.05 25.21
N VAL A 490 -2.09 11.78 26.03
CA VAL A 490 -2.34 13.22 25.80
C VAL A 490 -1.00 13.97 25.75
N MET A 491 -0.08 13.64 26.67
CA MET A 491 1.28 14.21 26.70
C MET A 491 2.03 13.98 25.39
N ASP A 492 2.03 12.76 24.83
CA ASP A 492 2.67 12.44 23.56
C ASP A 492 2.08 13.24 22.40
N ASN A 493 0.75 13.44 22.41
CA ASN A 493 0.07 14.22 21.39
C ASN A 493 0.42 15.71 21.44
N ILE A 494 0.66 16.28 22.62
CA ILE A 494 1.15 17.65 22.76
C ILE A 494 2.61 17.74 22.36
N ARG A 495 3.46 16.83 22.86
CA ARG A 495 4.91 16.74 22.57
C ARG A 495 5.20 16.52 21.07
N TYR A 496 4.22 16.05 20.30
CA TYR A 496 4.37 15.89 18.84
C TYR A 496 4.76 17.19 18.12
N GLY A 497 4.46 18.36 18.70
CA GLY A 497 4.88 19.66 18.18
C GLY A 497 6.38 19.92 18.31
N ASN A 498 7.00 19.39 19.39
CA ASN A 498 8.43 19.41 19.64
C ASN A 498 8.81 18.16 20.44
N LEU A 499 9.42 17.16 19.77
CA LEU A 499 9.72 15.85 20.37
C LEU A 499 10.73 15.93 21.52
N ASP A 500 11.53 16.98 21.57
CA ASP A 500 12.54 17.22 22.61
C ASP A 500 11.99 18.02 23.82
N ALA A 501 10.71 18.42 23.77
CA ALA A 501 10.09 19.21 24.84
C ALA A 501 9.94 18.42 26.14
N THR A 502 10.22 19.07 27.26
CA THR A 502 10.02 18.51 28.60
C THR A 502 8.53 18.43 28.96
N ASP A 503 8.19 17.67 30.01
CA ASP A 503 6.82 17.56 30.50
C ASP A 503 6.30 18.94 30.95
N GLU A 504 7.15 19.74 31.59
CA GLU A 504 6.83 21.09 32.09
C GLU A 504 6.50 22.04 30.92
N GLU A 505 7.25 21.98 29.82
CA GLU A 505 6.98 22.75 28.60
C GLU A 505 5.66 22.34 27.95
N CYS A 506 5.39 21.05 27.88
CA CYS A 506 4.12 20.53 27.36
C CYS A 506 2.91 20.96 28.23
N ILE A 507 3.06 20.93 29.56
CA ILE A 507 2.04 21.40 30.50
C ILE A 507 1.84 22.93 30.37
N ALA A 508 2.92 23.70 30.22
CA ALA A 508 2.83 25.15 30.01
C ALA A 508 2.09 25.46 28.69
N ALA A 509 2.38 24.74 27.63
CA ALA A 509 1.67 24.85 26.34
C ALA A 509 0.19 24.49 26.47
N ALA A 510 -0.14 23.44 27.23
CA ALA A 510 -1.53 23.05 27.50
C ALA A 510 -2.28 24.13 28.29
N LYS A 511 -1.63 24.77 29.28
CA LYS A 511 -2.19 25.91 30.03
C LYS A 511 -2.41 27.13 29.16
N LEU A 512 -1.47 27.43 28.27
CA LEU A 512 -1.61 28.50 27.27
C LEU A 512 -2.82 28.27 26.37
N ALA A 513 -2.98 27.06 25.88
CA ALA A 513 -4.10 26.67 25.03
C ALA A 513 -5.45 26.59 25.78
N GLY A 514 -5.45 26.60 27.12
CA GLY A 514 -6.65 26.34 27.93
C GLY A 514 -7.07 24.88 27.99
N ALA A 515 -6.15 23.95 27.69
CA ALA A 515 -6.40 22.51 27.69
C ALA A 515 -6.21 21.86 29.07
N ASP A 516 -5.36 22.41 29.93
CA ASP A 516 -4.97 21.86 31.23
C ASP A 516 -6.18 21.52 32.13
N ASP A 517 -7.17 22.39 32.15
CA ASP A 517 -8.39 22.24 32.96
C ASP A 517 -9.18 20.96 32.66
N PHE A 518 -9.32 20.57 31.40
CA PHE A 518 -10.00 19.33 31.05
C PHE A 518 -9.09 18.13 31.14
N ILE A 519 -7.79 18.27 30.79
CA ILE A 519 -6.81 17.19 30.83
C ILE A 519 -6.68 16.66 32.26
N THR A 520 -6.54 17.54 33.24
CA THR A 520 -6.41 17.16 34.66
C THR A 520 -7.66 16.49 35.25
N ARG A 521 -8.82 16.58 34.58
CA ARG A 521 -10.05 15.87 34.95
C ARG A 521 -10.20 14.50 34.27
N LEU A 522 -9.34 14.16 33.32
CA LEU A 522 -9.30 12.83 32.76
C LEU A 522 -8.80 11.82 33.81
N PRO A 523 -9.19 10.54 33.73
CA PRO A 523 -8.84 9.54 34.75
C PRO A 523 -7.34 9.48 35.05
N ASP A 524 -6.48 9.55 34.04
CA ASP A 524 -5.02 9.49 34.16
C ASP A 524 -4.35 10.83 33.77
N GLY A 525 -5.11 11.93 33.72
CA GLY A 525 -4.59 13.24 33.37
C GLY A 525 -3.86 13.25 32.00
N TYR A 526 -2.62 13.74 32.01
CA TYR A 526 -1.76 13.79 30.81
C TYR A 526 -1.34 12.41 30.28
N ASP A 527 -1.36 11.35 31.12
CA ASP A 527 -1.05 9.98 30.75
C ASP A 527 -2.26 9.23 30.18
N THR A 528 -3.42 9.88 30.07
CA THR A 528 -4.61 9.29 29.48
C THR A 528 -4.34 8.86 28.04
N MET A 529 -4.52 7.56 27.76
CA MET A 529 -4.35 6.99 26.44
C MET A 529 -5.47 7.39 25.47
N LEU A 530 -5.10 7.95 24.35
CA LEU A 530 -5.98 8.29 23.23
C LEU A 530 -5.92 7.20 22.16
N THR A 531 -7.07 6.83 21.61
CA THR A 531 -7.20 5.87 20.51
C THR A 531 -8.23 6.37 19.50
N GLY A 532 -8.22 5.82 18.28
CA GLY A 532 -9.21 6.13 17.28
C GLY A 532 -9.37 7.64 17.01
N ASN A 533 -8.28 8.35 16.81
CA ASN A 533 -8.26 9.80 16.60
C ASN A 533 -8.82 10.61 17.79
N GLY A 534 -8.64 10.10 19.01
CA GLY A 534 -9.18 10.74 20.23
C GLY A 534 -10.71 10.72 20.29
N ALA A 535 -11.34 9.62 19.83
CA ALA A 535 -12.80 9.46 19.77
C ALA A 535 -13.50 9.62 21.12
N GLN A 536 -12.77 9.42 22.22
CA GLN A 536 -13.26 9.62 23.60
C GLN A 536 -13.33 11.11 24.01
N LEU A 537 -12.76 12.02 23.23
CA LEU A 537 -12.75 13.45 23.49
C LEU A 537 -13.78 14.18 22.60
N SER A 538 -14.34 15.29 23.12
CA SER A 538 -15.15 16.19 22.30
C SER A 538 -14.30 16.86 21.21
N GLN A 539 -14.93 17.37 20.16
CA GLN A 539 -14.22 18.08 19.09
C GLN A 539 -13.44 19.29 19.62
N GLY A 540 -14.01 20.07 20.56
CA GLY A 540 -13.32 21.20 21.17
C GLY A 540 -12.10 20.77 22.00
N GLN A 541 -12.19 19.66 22.75
CA GLN A 541 -11.05 19.13 23.50
C GLN A 541 -9.91 18.69 22.56
N ARG A 542 -10.24 18.04 21.44
CA ARG A 542 -9.24 17.70 20.43
C ARG A 542 -8.58 18.95 19.84
N GLN A 543 -9.38 20.01 19.58
CA GLN A 543 -8.88 21.29 19.09
C GLN A 543 -7.91 21.94 20.09
N LEU A 544 -8.22 21.92 21.38
CA LEU A 544 -7.34 22.45 22.43
C LEU A 544 -6.00 21.71 22.51
N ILE A 545 -5.99 20.38 22.31
CA ILE A 545 -4.75 19.60 22.23
C ILE A 545 -3.96 20.00 20.97
N SER A 546 -4.62 20.24 19.82
CA SER A 546 -3.95 20.71 18.59
C SER A 546 -3.33 22.10 18.76
N ILE A 547 -4.01 23.00 19.48
CA ILE A 547 -3.47 24.32 19.85
C ILE A 547 -2.25 24.16 20.78
N ALA A 548 -2.32 23.29 21.79
CA ALA A 548 -1.20 23.02 22.67
C ALA A 548 0.00 22.40 21.93
N ARG A 549 -0.26 21.53 20.94
CA ARG A 549 0.77 20.98 20.04
C ARG A 549 1.48 22.08 19.24
N ALA A 550 0.73 23.05 18.73
CA ALA A 550 1.31 24.20 18.04
C ALA A 550 2.04 25.17 18.99
N ALA A 551 1.55 25.29 20.24
CA ALA A 551 2.16 26.15 21.26
C ALA A 551 3.54 25.64 21.72
N VAL A 552 3.70 24.31 21.90
CA VAL A 552 4.97 23.71 22.35
C VAL A 552 6.08 23.83 21.29
N ALA A 553 5.72 23.95 20.01
CA ALA A 553 6.67 24.17 18.93
C ALA A 553 7.24 25.60 18.91
N ASP A 554 6.57 26.55 19.58
CA ASP A 554 6.91 27.98 19.70
C ASP A 554 7.40 28.66 18.40
N PRO A 555 6.68 28.54 17.29
CA PRO A 555 7.09 29.10 16.01
C PRO A 555 6.79 30.61 15.92
N PRO A 556 7.60 31.41 15.19
CA PRO A 556 7.37 32.86 15.02
C PRO A 556 6.21 33.19 14.07
N ALA A 557 5.80 32.24 13.24
CA ALA A 557 4.65 32.40 12.36
C ALA A 557 3.68 31.21 12.49
N MET A 558 2.39 31.51 12.35
CA MET A 558 1.31 30.56 12.56
C MET A 558 0.35 30.53 11.37
N ILE A 559 -0.17 29.37 11.08
CA ILE A 559 -1.28 29.16 10.14
C ILE A 559 -2.42 28.49 10.92
N LEU A 560 -3.54 29.18 10.98
CA LEU A 560 -4.71 28.72 11.71
C LEU A 560 -5.88 28.54 10.74
N ASP A 561 -6.38 27.30 10.63
CA ASP A 561 -7.60 26.99 9.88
C ASP A 561 -8.75 26.83 10.90
N GLU A 562 -9.62 27.84 10.95
CA GLU A 562 -10.66 27.97 11.96
C GLU A 562 -11.97 27.32 11.51
N ALA A 563 -12.21 26.05 11.89
CA ALA A 563 -13.52 25.46 11.76
C ALA A 563 -14.04 24.97 13.12
N THR A 564 -14.93 25.75 13.68
CA THR A 564 -15.53 25.49 15.01
C THR A 564 -17.04 25.27 14.92
N SER A 565 -17.57 24.93 13.74
CA SER A 565 -19.01 24.83 13.44
C SER A 565 -19.78 23.78 14.26
N SER A 566 -19.09 22.93 15.02
CA SER A 566 -19.70 21.80 15.77
C SER A 566 -19.31 21.79 17.27
N ILE A 567 -18.85 22.91 17.81
CA ILE A 567 -18.40 23.02 19.20
C ILE A 567 -19.45 23.78 20.01
N ASP A 568 -19.69 23.36 21.25
CA ASP A 568 -20.59 24.10 22.19
C ASP A 568 -20.00 25.47 22.53
N THR A 569 -20.86 26.46 22.79
CA THR A 569 -20.50 27.87 22.96
C THR A 569 -19.46 28.09 24.11
N ARG A 570 -19.50 27.28 25.17
CA ARG A 570 -18.54 27.41 26.28
C ARG A 570 -17.14 26.94 25.88
N THR A 571 -17.05 25.77 25.31
CA THR A 571 -15.76 25.22 24.80
C THR A 571 -15.21 26.07 23.68
N GLU A 572 -16.07 26.60 22.83
CA GLU A 572 -15.73 27.56 21.79
C GLU A 572 -15.01 28.81 22.35
N ALA A 573 -15.54 29.42 23.41
CA ALA A 573 -14.90 30.58 24.00
C ALA A 573 -13.50 30.24 24.56
N ILE A 574 -13.31 29.03 25.10
CA ILE A 574 -11.99 28.56 25.58
C ILE A 574 -11.03 28.37 24.40
N VAL A 575 -11.47 27.70 23.31
CA VAL A 575 -10.69 27.51 22.10
C VAL A 575 -10.25 28.84 21.51
N GLN A 576 -11.18 29.82 21.40
CA GLN A 576 -10.89 31.15 20.90
C GLN A 576 -9.86 31.87 21.79
N ALA A 577 -10.02 31.84 23.10
CA ALA A 577 -9.07 32.45 24.04
C ALA A 577 -7.67 31.80 23.94
N GLY A 578 -7.60 30.48 23.75
CA GLY A 578 -6.35 29.74 23.51
C GLY A 578 -5.68 30.17 22.21
N MET A 579 -6.46 30.27 21.13
CA MET A 579 -5.97 30.76 19.82
C MET A 579 -5.48 32.21 19.91
N ASP A 580 -6.23 33.10 20.56
CA ASP A 580 -5.82 34.50 20.72
C ASP A 580 -4.49 34.63 21.46
N LYS A 581 -4.29 33.88 22.55
CA LYS A 581 -3.01 33.82 23.27
C LYS A 581 -1.88 33.25 22.42
N LEU A 582 -2.18 32.22 21.62
CA LEU A 582 -1.18 31.61 20.73
C LEU A 582 -0.73 32.58 19.64
N MET A 583 -1.61 33.47 19.18
CA MET A 583 -1.31 34.46 18.15
C MET A 583 -0.50 35.67 18.64
N GLU A 584 -0.48 35.95 19.95
CA GLU A 584 0.20 37.14 20.49
C GLU A 584 1.69 37.16 20.13
N GLY A 585 2.13 38.27 19.53
CA GLY A 585 3.52 38.49 19.13
C GLY A 585 3.99 37.70 17.91
N ARG A 586 3.13 36.93 17.26
CA ARG A 586 3.47 36.09 16.10
C ARG A 586 2.79 36.55 14.84
N THR A 587 3.48 36.39 13.72
CA THR A 587 2.84 36.58 12.39
C THR A 587 1.83 35.45 12.18
N THR A 588 0.56 35.81 11.97
CA THR A 588 -0.49 34.80 11.91
C THR A 588 -1.33 34.93 10.65
N PHE A 589 -1.51 33.80 9.96
CA PHE A 589 -2.44 33.65 8.86
C PHE A 589 -3.65 32.85 9.33
N VAL A 590 -4.83 33.46 9.26
CA VAL A 590 -6.07 32.84 9.73
C VAL A 590 -7.02 32.65 8.56
N ILE A 591 -7.44 31.40 8.32
CA ILE A 591 -8.61 31.15 7.48
C ILE A 591 -9.83 31.31 8.39
N ALA A 592 -10.45 32.48 8.29
CA ALA A 592 -11.48 32.86 9.24
C ALA A 592 -12.88 32.46 8.75
N HIS A 593 -13.56 31.67 9.56
CA HIS A 593 -14.98 31.37 9.44
C HIS A 593 -15.85 32.15 10.44
N ARG A 594 -15.22 33.00 11.28
CA ARG A 594 -15.89 33.77 12.32
C ARG A 594 -15.63 35.26 12.20
N LEU A 595 -16.68 36.02 12.34
CA LEU A 595 -16.63 37.48 12.30
C LEU A 595 -15.76 38.10 13.41
N SER A 596 -15.70 37.48 14.60
CA SER A 596 -14.86 37.95 15.73
C SER A 596 -13.37 37.88 15.41
N THR A 597 -12.91 36.79 14.83
CA THR A 597 -11.51 36.58 14.46
C THR A 597 -11.10 37.52 13.33
N VAL A 598 -11.99 37.72 12.34
CA VAL A 598 -11.79 38.67 11.22
C VAL A 598 -11.67 40.10 11.72
N ARG A 599 -12.59 40.49 12.59
CA ARG A 599 -12.64 41.88 13.11
C ARG A 599 -11.36 42.31 13.80
N ASN A 600 -10.75 41.41 14.56
CA ASN A 600 -9.53 41.69 15.33
C ASN A 600 -8.23 41.45 14.53
N SER A 601 -8.31 41.34 13.20
CA SER A 601 -7.14 41.15 12.34
C SER A 601 -6.60 42.48 11.84
N ASP A 602 -5.26 42.59 11.75
CA ASP A 602 -4.59 43.81 11.26
C ASP A 602 -4.80 44.03 9.77
N ALA A 603 -4.93 42.92 9.02
CA ALA A 603 -5.25 42.94 7.61
C ALA A 603 -6.28 41.84 7.29
N ILE A 604 -7.29 42.21 6.53
CA ILE A 604 -8.31 41.32 6.00
C ILE A 604 -8.16 41.24 4.50
N ILE A 605 -8.06 40.04 3.96
CA ILE A 605 -7.93 39.77 2.52
C ILE A 605 -9.17 39.01 2.08
N CYS A 606 -9.99 39.64 1.24
CA CYS A 606 -11.18 39.03 0.68
C CYS A 606 -10.83 38.38 -0.65
N LEU A 607 -11.12 37.08 -0.72
CA LEU A 607 -10.88 36.25 -1.89
C LEU A 607 -12.20 35.86 -2.55
N ASP A 608 -12.23 35.95 -3.87
CA ASP A 608 -13.29 35.42 -4.68
C ASP A 608 -12.71 34.83 -5.98
N HIS A 609 -13.12 33.62 -6.33
CA HIS A 609 -12.63 32.88 -7.51
C HIS A 609 -11.10 32.98 -7.72
N GLY A 610 -10.33 32.74 -6.65
CA GLY A 610 -8.86 32.76 -6.69
C GLY A 610 -8.21 34.12 -6.84
N ARG A 611 -8.95 35.21 -6.71
CA ARG A 611 -8.44 36.61 -6.81
C ARG A 611 -8.68 37.37 -5.53
N ILE A 612 -7.76 38.25 -5.19
CA ILE A 612 -7.97 39.22 -4.10
C ILE A 612 -8.83 40.35 -4.65
N ILE A 613 -10.05 40.49 -4.10
CA ILE A 613 -11.00 41.54 -4.51
C ILE A 613 -10.98 42.74 -3.58
N GLU A 614 -10.72 42.54 -2.29
CA GLU A 614 -10.60 43.61 -1.30
C GLU A 614 -9.48 43.33 -0.31
N ARG A 615 -8.85 44.40 0.17
CA ARG A 615 -7.83 44.37 1.21
C ARG A 615 -7.94 45.62 2.07
N GLY A 616 -7.80 45.46 3.39
CA GLY A 616 -7.80 46.55 4.37
C GLY A 616 -7.99 46.04 5.79
N ASN A 617 -8.13 46.90 6.75
CA ASN A 617 -8.58 46.57 8.10
C ASN A 617 -10.13 46.58 8.17
N HIS A 618 -10.67 46.15 9.31
CA HIS A 618 -12.12 46.08 9.52
C HIS A 618 -12.86 47.37 9.22
N ASP A 619 -12.39 48.48 9.80
CA ASP A 619 -13.06 49.79 9.70
C ASP A 619 -13.01 50.34 8.27
N GLU A 620 -11.87 50.17 7.59
CA GLU A 620 -11.70 50.58 6.19
C GLU A 620 -12.64 49.79 5.25
N LEU A 621 -12.76 48.49 5.44
CA LEU A 621 -13.60 47.65 4.57
C LEU A 621 -15.09 47.85 4.85
N ILE A 622 -15.49 48.07 6.11
CA ILE A 622 -16.88 48.44 6.45
C ILE A 622 -17.25 49.78 5.81
N ALA A 623 -16.34 50.77 5.84
CA ALA A 623 -16.57 52.09 5.24
C ALA A 623 -16.72 52.02 3.70
N LYS A 624 -15.98 51.11 3.04
CA LYS A 624 -16.08 50.87 1.58
C LYS A 624 -17.42 50.28 1.14
N ARG A 625 -18.16 49.64 2.03
CA ARG A 625 -19.44 48.95 1.76
C ARG A 625 -19.36 47.96 0.58
N GLY A 626 -18.22 47.32 0.40
CA GLY A 626 -17.95 46.36 -0.66
C GLY A 626 -18.32 44.91 -0.27
N TYR A 627 -17.56 43.96 -0.81
CA TYR A 627 -17.78 42.50 -0.60
C TYR A 627 -17.66 42.13 0.89
N TYR A 628 -16.65 42.62 1.60
CA TYR A 628 -16.49 42.39 3.03
C TYR A 628 -17.68 42.90 3.85
N TYR A 629 -18.20 44.06 3.52
CA TYR A 629 -19.38 44.63 4.19
C TYR A 629 -20.60 43.71 4.01
N GLN A 630 -20.80 43.18 2.80
CA GLN A 630 -21.92 42.27 2.51
C GLN A 630 -21.79 40.95 3.28
N LEU A 631 -20.58 40.37 3.34
CA LEU A 631 -20.29 39.18 4.19
C LEU A 631 -20.53 39.48 5.66
N TYR A 632 -20.05 40.63 6.15
CA TYR A 632 -20.15 41.00 7.56
C TYR A 632 -21.59 41.25 8.02
N THR A 633 -22.41 41.84 7.16
CA THR A 633 -23.83 42.18 7.46
C THR A 633 -24.79 41.02 7.21
N GLY A 634 -24.32 39.86 6.75
CA GLY A 634 -25.13 38.69 6.43
C GLY A 634 -25.91 38.83 5.12
N ALA A 635 -25.56 39.80 4.25
CA ALA A 635 -26.16 39.91 2.92
C ALA A 635 -25.69 38.80 1.96
N PHE A 636 -24.54 38.14 2.26
CA PHE A 636 -24.11 36.85 1.73
C PHE A 636 -23.88 35.89 2.90
N GLU A 637 -24.41 34.71 2.82
CA GLU A 637 -24.06 33.63 3.76
C GLU A 637 -22.62 33.17 3.50
N LEU A 638 -21.83 33.07 4.57
CA LEU A 638 -20.56 32.33 4.56
C LEU A 638 -20.93 30.86 4.60
N GLU A 639 -21.26 30.24 3.46
CA GLU A 639 -21.40 28.80 3.33
C GLU A 639 -20.07 28.06 3.45
#